data_446b205d5dc4a8324a0acbb0a48eec33
#
_entry.id   446b205d5dc4a8324a0acbb0a48eec33
#
_cell.length_a   1.000
_cell.length_b   1.000
_cell.length_c   1.000
_cell.angle_alpha   90.00
_cell.angle_beta   90.00
_cell.angle_gamma   90.00
#
_symmetry.space_group_name_H-M   'P 1'
#
loop_
_entity.id
_entity.type
_entity.pdbx_description
1 polymer ?
#
loop_
_entity_poly.entity_id
_entity_poly.type
_entity_poly.pdbx_seq_one_letter_code
_entity_poly.pdbx_strand_id
1 'polypeptide(L)'
;MLSQVCRSGFQSFPQRLLPWVQSTVLSRSRRIQPSAIRHVRSWSNIPFITVPLSRTHGKSFAHRSELKHAKRIVVKLGSAVVTRGDECGLALGRLASIVEQVSVLQNQGREMMLVTSGAVAFGKQRLRHEILLSQSVRQALHSGQNHLKEMAIPVLEARACAAAGQSGLMALYEAMFTQYSICAAQILVTNLDFHDEQKRRNLNGTLHELLRMNIVPIVNTNDAVVPPAEPNSDLQGVNVISVKDNDSLAARLAVEMKTDLLIVLSDVEGLFDSPPGSDDAKLIDIFYPGDQQSVTFGTKSRVGMGGMEAKVKAALWALQGGTSVVIANGTHPKVSGHVITDIVEGKKVGTFFSEVKPAGPTVEQQGEMARSGGRMLATLEPEQRAEIIHHLADLLTDQRDEILLANKKDLEEAEGRLATPLLKRLSLSTSKLNSLAIGLRQIAASSQESVGRVLRRTRIAKDLELEQVTVPIGVLLVIFESRPDCLPQVNTREEVEDLCRLDKMIDLIIPRGSSQLVRDIQKAAKGIPVMGHSEGICHMYVDSEASVDKVTRLVRDSKCEYPAACNALETLLIHRDLLRTPLFDQIIDMLRVEQVKIHAGPKFASYLTFSPSEVKSLRTEYGDLELCIEVVDSVQDAIDHIHKYGSSHTDVIVTENEKTAEFFLQHVDSACVFWNASTRFSDGYRFGLGAEVGISTSRIXXXXXXXXXXXXXTKWLLRGQDHVVSDFSEHGSLKYLHENLPIPQRNTN
;
A
#
# COMPACT_ATOMS: atom_id res chain seq x y z
N MET A 1 -3.01 21.54 -10.64
CA MET A 1 -3.35 22.42 -11.76
C MET A 1 -4.82 22.38 -12.14
N LEU A 2 -5.40 21.23 -12.40
CA LEU A 2 -6.87 21.14 -12.54
C LEU A 2 -7.61 21.78 -11.36
N SER A 3 -7.03 21.76 -10.15
CA SER A 3 -7.58 22.46 -8.98
C SER A 3 -7.54 24.00 -9.10
N GLN A 4 -6.57 24.56 -9.82
CA GLN A 4 -6.52 26.01 -10.10
C GLN A 4 -7.51 26.39 -11.21
N VAL A 5 -7.62 25.54 -12.21
CA VAL A 5 -8.54 25.69 -13.33
C VAL A 5 -10.00 25.71 -12.84
N CYS A 6 -10.32 24.82 -11.89
CA CYS A 6 -11.67 24.78 -11.30
C CYS A 6 -12.02 26.03 -10.47
N ARG A 7 -11.05 26.78 -9.93
CA ARG A 7 -11.32 27.95 -9.08
C ARG A 7 -11.96 29.12 -9.81
N SER A 8 -11.51 29.41 -11.05
CA SER A 8 -12.01 30.55 -11.81
C SER A 8 -13.40 30.30 -12.41
N GLY A 9 -13.77 29.04 -12.60
CA GLY A 9 -15.05 28.67 -13.21
C GLY A 9 -16.24 28.57 -12.27
N PHE A 10 -16.02 28.53 -10.95
CA PHE A 10 -17.10 28.29 -9.98
C PHE A 10 -17.77 29.57 -9.43
N GLN A 11 -17.49 30.74 -9.97
CA GLN A 11 -18.10 31.98 -9.52
C GLN A 11 -19.62 32.07 -9.81
N SER A 12 -20.13 31.22 -10.69
CA SER A 12 -21.55 31.20 -11.10
C SER A 12 -22.41 30.14 -10.38
N PHE A 13 -21.82 29.35 -9.47
CA PHE A 13 -22.54 28.28 -8.76
C PHE A 13 -23.36 28.85 -7.56
N PRO A 14 -24.50 28.21 -7.22
CA PRO A 14 -25.24 28.57 -6.00
C PRO A 14 -24.31 28.49 -4.77
N GLN A 15 -24.35 29.50 -3.95
CA GLN A 15 -23.46 29.68 -2.80
C GLN A 15 -23.45 28.50 -1.82
N ARG A 16 -24.52 27.69 -1.81
CA ARG A 16 -24.63 26.54 -0.90
C ARG A 16 -23.77 25.32 -1.31
N LEU A 17 -23.41 25.23 -2.59
CA LEU A 17 -22.58 24.13 -3.09
C LEU A 17 -21.09 24.49 -3.15
N LEU A 18 -20.78 25.78 -3.12
CA LEU A 18 -19.42 26.29 -3.26
C LEU A 18 -18.42 25.72 -2.23
N PRO A 19 -18.75 25.66 -0.93
CA PRO A 19 -17.81 25.11 0.05
C PRO A 19 -17.50 23.64 -0.18
N TRP A 20 -18.44 22.90 -0.75
CA TRP A 20 -18.29 21.45 -0.91
C TRP A 20 -17.51 21.07 -2.17
N VAL A 21 -17.81 21.72 -3.28
CA VAL A 21 -17.02 21.56 -4.51
C VAL A 21 -15.58 22.04 -4.26
N GLN A 22 -15.44 23.14 -3.49
CA GLN A 22 -14.13 23.62 -3.07
C GLN A 22 -13.41 22.66 -2.11
N SER A 23 -14.12 21.94 -1.24
CA SER A 23 -13.49 20.99 -0.33
C SER A 23 -13.08 19.68 -1.04
N THR A 24 -13.85 19.25 -2.04
CA THR A 24 -13.58 18.00 -2.75
C THR A 24 -12.52 18.17 -3.85
N VAL A 25 -12.51 19.35 -4.49
CA VAL A 25 -11.60 19.65 -5.62
C VAL A 25 -10.44 20.57 -5.20
N LEU A 26 -10.65 21.39 -4.15
CA LEU A 26 -9.76 22.51 -3.80
C LEU A 26 -9.21 22.47 -2.37
N SER A 27 -9.29 21.34 -1.67
CA SER A 27 -8.87 21.25 -0.26
C SER A 27 -7.38 21.58 -0.01
N ARG A 28 -6.60 21.82 -1.06
CA ARG A 28 -5.16 22.09 -0.94
C ARG A 28 -4.73 23.52 -1.29
N SER A 29 -5.64 24.44 -1.53
CA SER A 29 -5.19 25.70 -2.10
C SER A 29 -5.36 26.93 -1.21
N ARG A 30 -5.72 26.79 0.06
CA ARG A 30 -5.69 27.92 0.99
C ARG A 30 -4.33 28.03 1.68
N ARG A 31 -3.63 29.11 1.33
CA ARG A 31 -2.38 29.63 1.91
C ARG A 31 -1.08 29.02 1.38
N ILE A 32 -0.72 29.38 0.17
CA ILE A 32 0.69 29.43 -0.21
C ILE A 32 0.94 30.83 -0.78
N GLN A 33 1.82 31.55 -0.16
CA GLN A 33 2.32 32.81 -0.73
C GLN A 33 3.12 32.52 -2.03
N PRO A 34 3.17 33.46 -2.98
CA PRO A 34 3.78 33.20 -4.31
C PRO A 34 5.26 32.79 -4.30
N SER A 35 5.94 32.93 -3.17
CA SER A 35 7.34 32.51 -3.04
C SER A 35 7.55 31.03 -2.76
N ALA A 36 6.46 30.28 -2.51
CA ALA A 36 6.55 28.85 -2.14
C ALA A 36 6.19 27.87 -3.30
N ILE A 37 6.02 28.40 -4.53
CA ILE A 37 5.62 27.58 -5.69
C ILE A 37 6.79 26.79 -6.29
N ARG A 38 7.93 26.69 -5.61
CA ARG A 38 9.08 26.00 -6.21
C ARG A 38 9.16 24.50 -6.00
N HIS A 39 8.19 23.86 -5.33
CA HIS A 39 8.29 22.41 -5.09
C HIS A 39 6.93 21.70 -5.04
N VAL A 40 6.17 21.79 -6.15
CA VAL A 40 5.16 20.77 -6.40
C VAL A 40 5.88 19.65 -7.15
N ARG A 41 6.33 18.66 -6.42
CA ARG A 41 6.93 17.47 -7.03
C ARG A 41 5.87 16.76 -7.87
N SER A 42 6.20 16.52 -9.11
CA SER A 42 5.34 15.77 -10.02
C SER A 42 5.09 14.36 -9.50
N TRP A 43 3.96 13.81 -9.86
CA TRP A 43 3.50 12.48 -9.47
C TRP A 43 4.30 11.31 -10.05
N SER A 44 5.40 11.61 -10.76
CA SER A 44 6.28 10.60 -11.36
C SER A 44 7.16 9.86 -10.36
N ASN A 45 7.10 10.18 -9.06
CA ASN A 45 7.97 9.57 -8.05
C ASN A 45 7.29 8.44 -7.28
N ILE A 46 6.82 7.44 -8.01
CA ILE A 46 6.70 6.10 -7.42
C ILE A 46 8.03 5.41 -7.81
N PRO A 47 8.96 5.23 -6.87
CA PRO A 47 10.30 4.83 -7.26
C PRO A 47 10.39 3.34 -7.50
N PHE A 48 10.46 2.96 -8.76
CA PHE A 48 11.10 1.71 -9.13
C PHE A 48 12.51 1.97 -9.68
N ILE A 49 13.16 3.05 -9.25
CA ILE A 49 14.53 3.34 -9.67
C ILE A 49 15.29 3.91 -8.49
N THR A 50 16.34 3.21 -8.12
CA THR A 50 17.37 3.66 -7.21
C THR A 50 18.09 4.86 -7.82
N VAL A 51 17.58 6.05 -7.62
CA VAL A 51 18.38 7.26 -7.76
C VAL A 51 18.84 7.64 -6.36
N PRO A 52 20.14 7.67 -6.08
CA PRO A 52 20.58 8.18 -4.81
C PRO A 52 20.28 9.70 -4.77
N LEU A 53 19.20 10.04 -4.08
CA LEU A 53 18.99 11.42 -3.65
C LEU A 53 20.15 11.73 -2.72
N SER A 54 21.04 12.59 -3.15
CA SER A 54 22.10 13.11 -2.29
C SER A 54 21.42 13.90 -1.18
N ARG A 55 21.31 13.28 -0.01
CA ARG A 55 20.74 13.89 1.16
C ARG A 55 21.68 15.02 1.61
N THR A 56 21.19 16.23 1.69
CA THR A 56 21.88 17.28 2.44
C THR A 56 21.87 16.86 3.92
N HIS A 57 23.01 16.61 4.49
CA HIS A 57 23.17 16.20 5.90
C HIS A 57 22.37 17.14 6.81
N GLY A 58 21.49 16.58 7.64
CA GLY A 58 20.85 17.29 8.73
C GLY A 58 19.32 17.35 8.74
N LYS A 59 18.60 16.61 7.89
CA LYS A 59 17.13 16.55 7.93
C LYS A 59 16.63 15.12 8.07
N SER A 60 15.71 14.91 9.01
CA SER A 60 15.00 13.65 9.21
C SER A 60 14.10 13.32 8.00
N PHE A 61 13.74 12.05 7.84
CA PHE A 61 12.79 11.61 6.81
C PHE A 61 11.39 12.14 7.13
N ALA A 62 10.66 12.57 6.09
CA ALA A 62 9.28 13.04 6.23
C ALA A 62 8.28 11.88 6.28
N HIS A 63 8.56 10.79 5.56
CA HIS A 63 7.64 9.66 5.37
C HIS A 63 8.31 8.32 5.66
N ARG A 64 7.53 7.35 6.19
CA ARG A 64 7.99 5.96 6.45
C ARG A 64 8.62 5.32 5.22
N SER A 65 8.05 5.54 4.03
CA SER A 65 8.55 4.97 2.76
C SER A 65 9.99 5.37 2.42
N GLU A 66 10.48 6.45 3.03
CA GLU A 66 11.86 6.93 2.84
C GLU A 66 12.87 6.16 3.71
N LEU A 67 12.41 5.44 4.75
CA LEU A 67 13.27 4.72 5.70
C LEU A 67 14.14 3.67 5.01
N LYS A 68 13.72 3.12 3.88
CA LYS A 68 14.52 2.19 3.06
C LYS A 68 15.84 2.81 2.58
N HIS A 69 15.95 4.14 2.59
CA HIS A 69 17.17 4.86 2.21
C HIS A 69 18.10 5.14 3.40
N ALA A 70 17.73 4.72 4.61
CA ALA A 70 18.58 4.86 5.80
C ALA A 70 19.84 4.01 5.65
N LYS A 71 21.01 4.64 5.72
CA LYS A 71 22.32 3.97 5.62
C LYS A 71 22.90 3.67 6.98
N ARG A 72 22.85 4.63 7.90
CA ARG A 72 23.36 4.48 9.28
C ARG A 72 22.19 4.37 10.24
N ILE A 73 22.12 3.26 10.97
CA ILE A 73 20.95 2.91 11.81
C ILE A 73 21.43 2.51 13.21
N VAL A 74 20.83 3.12 14.23
CA VAL A 74 20.98 2.72 15.64
C VAL A 74 19.74 1.94 16.05
N VAL A 75 19.93 0.74 16.60
CA VAL A 75 18.84 -0.06 17.19
C VAL A 75 19.05 -0.11 18.69
N LYS A 76 18.09 0.43 19.44
CA LYS A 76 18.11 0.40 20.91
C LYS A 76 17.20 -0.72 21.41
N LEU A 77 17.74 -1.55 22.30
CA LEU A 77 17.03 -2.68 22.90
C LEU A 77 16.64 -2.36 24.34
N GLY A 78 15.36 -2.28 24.63
CA GLY A 78 14.85 -2.08 25.98
C GLY A 78 15.12 -3.29 26.88
N SER A 79 15.15 -3.06 28.21
CA SER A 79 15.39 -4.14 29.16
C SER A 79 14.40 -5.29 29.00
N ALA A 80 13.11 -5.00 28.83
CA ALA A 80 12.07 -6.00 28.61
C ALA A 80 12.24 -6.81 27.32
N VAL A 81 12.91 -6.22 26.31
CA VAL A 81 13.21 -6.93 25.05
C VAL A 81 14.32 -7.95 25.24
N VAL A 82 15.36 -7.57 26.00
CA VAL A 82 16.59 -8.36 26.20
C VAL A 82 16.40 -9.44 27.28
N THR A 83 15.59 -9.15 28.34
CA THR A 83 15.42 -10.03 29.47
C THR A 83 14.14 -10.88 29.40
N ARG A 84 14.17 -12.01 30.10
CA ARG A 84 12.97 -12.84 30.26
C ARG A 84 11.96 -12.16 31.22
N GLY A 85 10.72 -12.60 31.18
CA GLY A 85 9.65 -12.05 32.00
C GLY A 85 9.85 -12.25 33.51
N ASP A 86 10.70 -13.22 33.92
CA ASP A 86 11.08 -13.47 35.33
C ASP A 86 12.22 -12.55 35.83
N GLU A 87 12.68 -11.63 34.98
CA GLU A 87 13.79 -10.69 35.25
C GLU A 87 15.12 -11.37 35.60
N CYS A 88 15.22 -12.67 35.33
CA CYS A 88 16.41 -13.45 35.65
C CYS A 88 16.93 -14.15 34.39
N GLY A 89 17.87 -13.48 33.71
CA GLY A 89 18.48 -14.01 32.50
C GLY A 89 17.94 -13.38 31.21
N LEU A 90 18.48 -13.82 30.09
CA LEU A 90 18.27 -13.22 28.78
C LEU A 90 17.22 -13.99 27.98
N ALA A 91 16.49 -13.25 27.12
CA ALA A 91 15.51 -13.79 26.18
C ALA A 91 16.22 -14.19 24.88
N LEU A 92 16.87 -15.36 24.88
CA LEU A 92 17.81 -15.81 23.84
C LEU A 92 17.18 -15.83 22.44
N GLY A 93 15.94 -16.32 22.33
CA GLY A 93 15.23 -16.38 21.03
C GLY A 93 15.02 -15.00 20.42
N ARG A 94 14.61 -14.01 21.23
CA ARG A 94 14.45 -12.63 20.77
C ARG A 94 15.79 -12.02 20.37
N LEU A 95 16.83 -12.22 21.17
CA LEU A 95 18.18 -11.71 20.87
C LEU A 95 18.71 -12.29 19.56
N ALA A 96 18.54 -13.60 19.35
CA ALA A 96 18.97 -14.26 18.11
C ALA A 96 18.25 -13.67 16.88
N SER A 97 16.94 -13.47 16.98
CA SER A 97 16.16 -12.86 15.91
C SER A 97 16.60 -11.41 15.61
N ILE A 98 16.88 -10.63 16.64
CA ILE A 98 17.35 -9.24 16.48
C ILE A 98 18.74 -9.24 15.79
N VAL A 99 19.65 -10.09 16.25
CA VAL A 99 21.00 -10.21 15.65
C VAL A 99 20.88 -10.62 14.18
N GLU A 100 19.99 -11.56 13.85
CA GLU A 100 19.74 -11.97 12.46
C GLU A 100 19.32 -10.77 11.60
N GLN A 101 18.32 -10.00 12.02
CA GLN A 101 17.82 -8.83 11.30
C GLN A 101 18.91 -7.76 11.12
N VAL A 102 19.66 -7.45 12.18
CA VAL A 102 20.78 -6.50 12.14
C VAL A 102 21.85 -7.00 11.15
N SER A 103 22.13 -8.31 11.17
CA SER A 103 23.12 -8.92 10.27
C SER A 103 22.70 -8.84 8.80
N VAL A 104 21.41 -9.06 8.52
CA VAL A 104 20.85 -8.91 7.16
C VAL A 104 21.06 -7.47 6.67
N LEU A 105 20.73 -6.48 7.49
CA LEU A 105 20.88 -5.07 7.12
C LEU A 105 22.35 -4.66 6.96
N GLN A 106 23.22 -5.13 7.83
CA GLN A 106 24.67 -4.89 7.74
C GLN A 106 25.24 -5.48 6.44
N ASN A 107 24.84 -6.70 6.07
CA ASN A 107 25.26 -7.37 4.84
C ASN A 107 24.70 -6.71 3.58
N GLN A 108 23.63 -5.91 3.68
CA GLN A 108 23.10 -5.07 2.60
C GLN A 108 23.90 -3.77 2.42
N GLY A 109 24.95 -3.55 3.20
CA GLY A 109 25.82 -2.39 3.11
C GLY A 109 25.41 -1.21 3.99
N ARG A 110 24.53 -1.46 4.98
CA ARG A 110 24.19 -0.45 5.98
C ARG A 110 25.15 -0.48 7.14
N GLU A 111 25.30 0.64 7.84
CA GLU A 111 26.11 0.79 9.04
C GLU A 111 25.21 0.64 10.28
N MET A 112 25.30 -0.51 10.94
CA MET A 112 24.44 -0.85 12.08
C MET A 112 25.16 -0.64 13.40
N MET A 113 24.46 -0.05 14.38
CA MET A 113 24.92 0.08 15.78
C MET A 113 23.82 -0.41 16.72
N LEU A 114 24.20 -1.09 17.80
CA LEU A 114 23.25 -1.53 18.83
C LEU A 114 23.49 -0.76 20.14
N VAL A 115 22.41 -0.32 20.78
CA VAL A 115 22.43 0.15 22.17
C VAL A 115 21.65 -0.91 22.97
N THR A 116 22.34 -1.61 23.84
CA THR A 116 21.79 -2.77 24.54
C THR A 116 21.56 -2.52 26.04
N SER A 117 20.68 -3.34 26.61
CA SER A 117 20.50 -3.51 28.07
C SER A 117 20.80 -4.96 28.40
N GLY A 118 20.61 -5.34 29.65
CA GLY A 118 20.61 -6.75 30.06
C GLY A 118 21.81 -7.20 30.88
N ALA A 119 22.85 -6.38 31.02
CA ALA A 119 24.03 -6.74 31.81
C ALA A 119 23.66 -7.08 33.26
N VAL A 120 22.81 -6.26 33.89
CA VAL A 120 22.33 -6.48 35.25
C VAL A 120 21.56 -7.79 35.39
N ALA A 121 20.63 -8.06 34.44
CA ALA A 121 19.80 -9.28 34.47
C ALA A 121 20.67 -10.55 34.30
N PHE A 122 21.61 -10.50 33.35
CA PHE A 122 22.55 -11.62 33.13
C PHE A 122 23.44 -11.83 34.38
N GLY A 123 23.91 -10.74 34.97
CA GLY A 123 24.71 -10.80 36.21
C GLY A 123 23.94 -11.35 37.39
N LYS A 124 22.68 -10.96 37.56
CA LYS A 124 21.79 -11.54 38.59
C LYS A 124 21.67 -13.06 38.41
N GLN A 125 21.46 -13.52 37.19
CA GLN A 125 21.39 -14.95 36.90
C GLN A 125 22.68 -15.67 37.25
N ARG A 126 23.82 -15.12 36.85
CA ARG A 126 25.16 -15.68 37.11
C ARG A 126 25.50 -15.72 38.61
N LEU A 127 25.32 -14.60 39.29
CA LEU A 127 25.65 -14.47 40.71
C LEU A 127 24.74 -15.33 41.61
N ARG A 128 23.43 -15.42 41.27
CA ARG A 128 22.49 -16.32 41.98
C ARG A 128 22.95 -17.77 41.87
N HIS A 129 23.37 -18.21 40.69
CA HIS A 129 23.87 -19.57 40.48
C HIS A 129 25.12 -19.85 41.32
N GLU A 130 26.09 -18.92 41.34
CA GLU A 130 27.33 -19.03 42.14
C GLU A 130 27.04 -19.09 43.63
N ILE A 131 26.11 -18.23 44.12
CA ILE A 131 25.69 -18.23 45.52
C ILE A 131 25.06 -19.56 45.91
N LEU A 132 24.15 -20.07 45.10
CA LEU A 132 23.48 -21.36 45.34
C LEU A 132 24.50 -22.51 45.39
N LEU A 133 25.47 -22.53 44.44
CA LEU A 133 26.54 -23.51 44.45
C LEU A 133 27.40 -23.42 45.72
N SER A 134 27.83 -22.21 46.11
CA SER A 134 28.66 -22.00 47.27
C SER A 134 27.91 -22.37 48.58
N GLN A 135 26.62 -22.10 48.64
CA GLN A 135 25.78 -22.50 49.79
C GLN A 135 25.63 -24.00 49.88
N SER A 136 25.43 -24.71 48.76
CA SER A 136 25.29 -26.17 48.75
C SER A 136 26.61 -26.85 49.14
N VAL A 137 27.76 -26.31 48.69
CA VAL A 137 29.09 -26.83 49.09
C VAL A 137 29.34 -26.58 50.59
N ARG A 138 29.04 -25.40 51.11
CA ARG A 138 29.15 -25.09 52.52
C ARG A 138 28.28 -25.99 53.38
N GLN A 139 27.06 -26.24 52.93
CA GLN A 139 26.09 -27.13 53.61
C GLN A 139 26.60 -28.58 53.62
N ALA A 140 27.21 -29.05 52.53
CA ALA A 140 27.80 -30.38 52.44
C ALA A 140 29.04 -30.52 53.34
N LEU A 141 29.83 -29.44 53.50
CA LEU A 141 31.03 -29.44 54.33
C LEU A 141 30.74 -29.26 55.82
N HIS A 142 29.59 -28.71 56.20
CA HIS A 142 29.24 -28.36 57.56
C HIS A 142 28.03 -29.15 58.10
N SER A 143 27.85 -30.40 57.72
CA SER A 143 26.69 -31.24 58.07
C SER A 143 26.69 -31.73 59.53
N GLY A 144 27.07 -30.88 60.50
CA GLY A 144 27.13 -31.26 61.87
C GLY A 144 26.58 -30.29 62.94
N GLN A 145 25.91 -29.22 62.54
CA GLN A 145 25.32 -28.31 63.56
C GLN A 145 23.93 -27.83 63.13
N ASN A 146 22.94 -28.18 63.93
CA ASN A 146 21.56 -27.76 63.85
C ASN A 146 21.41 -26.26 64.06
N HIS A 147 21.46 -25.46 63.06
CA HIS A 147 20.81 -24.15 63.02
C HIS A 147 20.39 -23.82 61.59
N LEU A 148 19.23 -24.31 61.22
CA LEU A 148 18.48 -23.84 60.04
C LEU A 148 17.93 -22.43 60.31
N LYS A 149 18.81 -21.44 60.32
CA LYS A 149 18.38 -20.06 59.99
C LYS A 149 18.21 -20.05 58.50
N GLU A 150 16.98 -19.80 58.05
CA GLU A 150 16.72 -19.46 56.66
C GLU A 150 17.70 -18.36 56.24
N MET A 151 18.77 -18.74 55.54
CA MET A 151 19.71 -17.76 54.99
C MET A 151 19.04 -17.08 53.82
N ALA A 152 18.50 -15.89 54.08
CA ALA A 152 17.97 -15.04 53.02
C ALA A 152 19.04 -14.83 51.94
N ILE A 153 18.67 -15.05 50.69
CA ILE A 153 19.54 -14.78 49.54
C ILE A 153 19.94 -13.29 49.61
N PRO A 154 21.24 -12.96 49.60
CA PRO A 154 21.66 -11.57 49.69
C PRO A 154 21.05 -10.73 48.58
N VAL A 155 20.63 -9.51 48.91
CA VAL A 155 20.18 -8.55 47.89
C VAL A 155 21.41 -8.20 47.03
N LEU A 156 21.32 -8.56 45.75
CA LEU A 156 22.41 -8.33 44.78
C LEU A 156 22.40 -6.87 44.33
N GLU A 157 23.50 -6.17 44.54
CA GLU A 157 23.67 -4.79 44.09
C GLU A 157 23.74 -4.74 42.55
N ALA A 158 23.00 -3.82 41.94
CA ALA A 158 22.88 -3.69 40.50
C ALA A 158 24.24 -3.46 39.80
N ARG A 159 25.12 -2.67 40.39
CA ARG A 159 26.47 -2.39 39.86
C ARG A 159 27.35 -3.65 39.81
N ALA A 160 27.30 -4.45 40.89
CA ALA A 160 28.01 -5.73 40.93
C ALA A 160 27.45 -6.70 39.88
N CYS A 161 26.14 -6.75 39.72
CA CYS A 161 25.49 -7.56 38.70
C CYS A 161 25.88 -7.09 37.27
N ALA A 162 25.91 -5.78 37.03
CA ALA A 162 26.33 -5.23 35.73
C ALA A 162 27.78 -5.64 35.41
N ALA A 163 28.70 -5.50 36.41
CA ALA A 163 30.11 -5.90 36.25
C ALA A 163 30.25 -7.39 35.93
N ALA A 164 29.52 -8.25 36.68
CA ALA A 164 29.58 -9.71 36.50
C ALA A 164 28.89 -10.18 35.21
N GLY A 165 27.90 -9.44 34.74
CA GLY A 165 27.08 -9.84 33.57
C GLY A 165 27.55 -9.34 32.21
N GLN A 166 28.27 -8.21 32.19
CA GLN A 166 28.62 -7.54 30.93
C GLN A 166 29.47 -8.42 30.01
N SER A 167 30.48 -9.12 30.52
CA SER A 167 31.34 -10.00 29.73
C SER A 167 30.56 -11.16 29.10
N GLY A 168 29.63 -11.75 29.84
CA GLY A 168 28.80 -12.84 29.33
C GLY A 168 27.81 -12.39 28.26
N LEU A 169 27.23 -11.20 28.45
CA LEU A 169 26.34 -10.59 27.45
C LEU A 169 27.08 -10.34 26.13
N MET A 170 28.29 -9.80 26.20
CA MET A 170 29.12 -9.57 25.00
C MET A 170 29.53 -10.86 24.32
N ALA A 171 29.96 -11.88 25.08
CA ALA A 171 30.32 -13.20 24.55
C ALA A 171 29.13 -13.80 23.76
N LEU A 172 27.91 -13.61 24.25
CA LEU A 172 26.72 -14.09 23.59
C LEU A 172 26.48 -13.33 22.27
N TYR A 173 26.57 -12.00 22.25
CA TYR A 173 26.46 -11.21 21.01
C TYR A 173 27.52 -11.62 19.99
N GLU A 174 28.78 -11.74 20.41
CA GLU A 174 29.89 -12.15 19.53
C GLU A 174 29.62 -13.52 18.91
N ALA A 175 29.17 -14.49 19.73
CA ALA A 175 28.85 -15.83 19.25
C ALA A 175 27.72 -15.80 18.20
N MET A 176 26.69 -15.00 18.41
CA MET A 176 25.57 -14.88 17.48
C MET A 176 25.98 -14.16 16.19
N PHE A 177 26.65 -13.01 16.25
CA PHE A 177 27.09 -12.26 15.08
C PHE A 177 28.08 -13.03 14.22
N THR A 178 28.94 -13.83 14.84
CA THR A 178 29.91 -14.68 14.15
C THR A 178 29.21 -15.68 13.21
N GLN A 179 28.00 -16.16 13.55
CA GLN A 179 27.23 -17.06 12.68
C GLN A 179 26.88 -16.40 11.33
N TYR A 180 26.85 -15.08 11.28
CA TYR A 180 26.55 -14.29 10.08
C TYR A 180 27.80 -13.64 9.48
N SER A 181 28.99 -14.06 9.91
CA SER A 181 30.31 -13.54 9.48
C SER A 181 30.46 -12.04 9.77
N ILE A 182 29.90 -11.58 10.88
CA ILE A 182 29.96 -10.17 11.32
C ILE A 182 30.72 -10.10 12.64
N CYS A 183 31.64 -9.15 12.73
CA CYS A 183 32.33 -8.80 13.98
C CYS A 183 31.51 -7.79 14.77
N ALA A 184 31.50 -7.94 16.08
CA ALA A 184 30.92 -6.98 17.01
C ALA A 184 32.00 -6.45 17.96
N ALA A 185 31.83 -5.21 18.42
CA ALA A 185 32.80 -4.59 19.36
C ALA A 185 32.07 -3.90 20.48
N GLN A 186 32.53 -4.15 21.72
CA GLN A 186 31.95 -3.55 22.95
C GLN A 186 32.42 -2.11 23.12
N ILE A 187 31.45 -1.22 23.41
CA ILE A 187 31.71 0.17 23.81
C ILE A 187 30.89 0.44 25.11
N LEU A 188 31.59 0.74 26.17
CA LEU A 188 30.95 1.16 27.45
C LEU A 188 31.17 2.65 27.65
N VAL A 189 30.08 3.39 27.91
CA VAL A 189 30.10 4.84 27.99
C VAL A 189 29.47 5.33 29.32
N THR A 190 29.86 6.52 29.69
CA THR A 190 29.24 7.28 30.81
C THR A 190 28.78 8.64 30.29
N ASN A 191 27.99 9.36 31.08
CA ASN A 191 27.55 10.71 30.72
C ASN A 191 28.76 11.66 30.52
N LEU A 192 29.84 11.49 31.27
CA LEU A 192 31.04 12.30 31.15
C LEU A 192 31.75 12.18 29.81
N ASP A 193 31.60 11.05 29.12
CA ASP A 193 32.24 10.80 27.83
C ASP A 193 31.62 11.65 26.69
N PHE A 194 30.40 12.16 26.93
CA PHE A 194 29.71 13.06 26.02
C PHE A 194 29.90 14.54 26.41
N HIS A 195 30.24 14.84 27.62
CA HIS A 195 30.43 16.23 28.08
C HIS A 195 31.87 16.72 27.90
N ASP A 196 32.84 15.85 28.08
CA ASP A 196 34.25 16.16 27.82
C ASP A 196 34.52 16.14 26.35
N GLU A 197 34.95 17.25 25.76
CA GLU A 197 35.14 17.39 24.33
C GLU A 197 36.19 16.41 23.77
N GLN A 198 37.27 16.17 24.52
CA GLN A 198 38.33 15.25 24.04
C GLN A 198 37.83 13.80 24.06
N LYS A 199 37.16 13.40 25.14
CA LYS A 199 36.57 12.05 25.24
C LYS A 199 35.51 11.83 24.15
N ARG A 200 34.67 12.84 23.90
CA ARG A 200 33.63 12.80 22.88
C ARG A 200 34.25 12.62 21.47
N ARG A 201 35.33 13.35 21.17
CA ARG A 201 36.05 13.19 19.90
C ARG A 201 36.63 11.78 19.76
N ASN A 202 37.25 11.27 20.83
CA ASN A 202 37.84 9.93 20.85
C ASN A 202 36.76 8.86 20.65
N LEU A 203 35.63 8.96 21.35
CA LEU A 203 34.49 8.05 21.23
C LEU A 203 33.96 8.04 19.77
N ASN A 204 33.71 9.23 19.23
CA ASN A 204 33.22 9.37 17.85
C ASN A 204 34.22 8.81 16.83
N GLY A 205 35.53 9.08 17.04
CA GLY A 205 36.60 8.52 16.20
C GLY A 205 36.61 6.99 16.21
N THR A 206 36.51 6.40 17.41
CA THR A 206 36.46 4.94 17.58
C THR A 206 35.25 4.34 16.86
N LEU A 207 34.07 4.95 17.06
CA LEU A 207 32.83 4.45 16.41
C LEU A 207 32.92 4.53 14.88
N HIS A 208 33.42 5.65 14.35
CA HIS A 208 33.59 5.80 12.89
C HIS A 208 34.58 4.75 12.33
N GLU A 209 35.67 4.48 13.04
CA GLU A 209 36.66 3.49 12.62
C GLU A 209 36.06 2.08 12.63
N LEU A 210 35.27 1.71 13.66
CA LEU A 210 34.59 0.41 13.72
C LEU A 210 33.62 0.25 12.53
N LEU A 211 32.80 1.29 12.27
CA LEU A 211 31.87 1.27 11.12
C LEU A 211 32.61 1.13 9.79
N ARG A 212 33.72 1.85 9.63
CA ARG A 212 34.56 1.79 8.41
C ARG A 212 35.11 0.37 8.20
N MET A 213 35.41 -0.36 9.29
CA MET A 213 35.86 -1.76 9.24
C MET A 213 34.71 -2.76 9.15
N ASN A 214 33.49 -2.32 8.94
CA ASN A 214 32.28 -3.15 8.89
C ASN A 214 32.03 -3.95 10.18
N ILE A 215 32.39 -3.37 11.34
CA ILE A 215 32.19 -3.94 12.68
C ILE A 215 30.98 -3.27 13.31
N VAL A 216 30.09 -4.05 13.94
CA VAL A 216 28.91 -3.54 14.64
C VAL A 216 29.28 -3.12 16.06
N PRO A 217 29.26 -1.81 16.38
CA PRO A 217 29.48 -1.39 17.78
C PRO A 217 28.24 -1.76 18.61
N ILE A 218 28.48 -2.38 19.78
CA ILE A 218 27.46 -2.67 20.79
C ILE A 218 27.73 -1.78 21.96
N VAL A 219 26.89 -0.77 22.15
CA VAL A 219 27.09 0.31 23.14
C VAL A 219 26.17 0.06 24.34
N ASN A 220 26.68 0.28 25.53
CA ASN A 220 25.91 0.22 26.77
C ASN A 220 26.46 1.27 27.74
N THR A 221 25.63 1.70 28.69
CA THR A 221 26.12 2.48 29.82
C THR A 221 27.05 1.61 30.66
N ASN A 222 28.10 2.22 31.24
CA ASN A 222 28.99 1.54 32.14
C ASN A 222 28.35 1.49 33.54
N ASP A 223 27.34 0.65 33.70
CA ASP A 223 26.52 0.54 34.90
C ASP A 223 27.32 0.13 36.16
N ALA A 224 28.54 -0.39 35.95
CA ALA A 224 29.45 -0.75 37.08
C ALA A 224 29.97 0.49 37.80
N VAL A 225 30.09 1.63 37.12
CA VAL A 225 30.69 2.86 37.68
C VAL A 225 29.74 4.08 37.66
N VAL A 226 28.58 3.96 37.00
CA VAL A 226 27.58 5.04 36.93
C VAL A 226 26.91 5.19 38.32
N PRO A 227 26.83 6.41 38.89
CA PRO A 227 26.14 6.59 40.18
C PRO A 227 24.64 6.28 40.03
N PRO A 228 23.97 5.87 41.10
CA PRO A 228 22.51 5.65 41.07
C PRO A 228 21.78 6.91 40.60
N ALA A 229 20.73 6.73 39.80
CA ALA A 229 19.94 7.84 39.27
C ALA A 229 19.31 8.64 40.43
N GLU A 230 19.61 9.95 40.51
CA GLU A 230 18.98 10.83 41.49
C GLU A 230 17.56 11.19 40.98
N PRO A 231 16.53 11.05 41.81
CA PRO A 231 15.21 11.53 41.42
C PRO A 231 15.22 13.06 41.36
N ASN A 232 14.76 13.62 40.26
CA ASN A 232 14.51 15.06 40.04
C ASN A 232 15.70 15.98 39.77
N SER A 233 16.61 15.62 38.85
CA SER A 233 17.51 16.63 38.28
C SER A 233 16.99 17.02 36.88
N ASP A 234 15.89 17.75 36.82
CA ASP A 234 15.44 18.39 35.59
C ASP A 234 16.33 19.62 35.34
N LEU A 235 17.30 19.45 34.45
CA LEU A 235 18.08 20.57 33.92
C LEU A 235 17.21 21.31 32.89
N GLN A 236 16.36 22.22 33.40
CA GLN A 236 15.63 23.14 32.54
C GLN A 236 16.65 24.08 31.90
N GLY A 237 16.66 24.09 30.56
CA GLY A 237 17.33 25.11 29.77
C GLY A 237 18.66 24.74 29.13
N VAL A 238 19.06 23.46 29.09
CA VAL A 238 20.29 23.04 28.38
C VAL A 238 19.94 22.26 27.12
N ASN A 239 20.48 22.71 25.99
CA ASN A 239 20.29 22.07 24.68
C ASN A 239 21.00 20.71 24.52
N VAL A 240 21.34 20.06 25.65
CA VAL A 240 22.08 18.79 25.64
C VAL A 240 21.33 17.78 26.52
N ILE A 241 20.90 16.67 25.92
CA ILE A 241 20.26 15.59 26.66
C ILE A 241 21.31 14.89 27.57
N SER A 242 20.99 14.76 28.84
CA SER A 242 21.81 14.01 29.78
C SER A 242 21.60 12.51 29.62
N VAL A 243 22.66 11.71 29.61
CA VAL A 243 22.59 10.25 29.49
C VAL A 243 22.24 9.66 30.86
N LYS A 244 20.95 9.50 31.12
CA LYS A 244 20.40 8.94 32.37
C LYS A 244 20.00 7.47 32.20
N ASP A 245 19.75 7.03 31.00
CA ASP A 245 19.29 5.67 30.68
C ASP A 245 19.68 5.33 29.23
N ASN A 246 19.38 4.12 28.79
CA ASN A 246 19.73 3.67 27.44
C ASN A 246 18.85 4.31 26.33
N ASP A 247 17.71 4.92 26.66
CA ASP A 247 16.91 5.68 25.67
C ASP A 247 17.62 7.01 25.34
N SER A 248 18.03 7.76 26.38
CA SER A 248 18.79 9.00 26.21
C SER A 248 20.19 8.73 25.62
N LEU A 249 20.84 7.61 25.97
CA LEU A 249 22.10 7.19 25.35
C LEU A 249 21.93 6.96 23.85
N ALA A 250 20.89 6.22 23.46
CA ALA A 250 20.62 5.90 22.04
C ALA A 250 20.35 7.19 21.23
N ALA A 251 19.55 8.09 21.79
CA ALA A 251 19.27 9.39 21.16
C ALA A 251 20.55 10.21 20.99
N ARG A 252 21.37 10.32 22.06
CA ARG A 252 22.63 11.05 22.01
C ARG A 252 23.58 10.45 20.98
N LEU A 253 23.75 9.14 21.00
CA LEU A 253 24.61 8.41 20.05
C LEU A 253 24.15 8.65 18.61
N ALA A 254 22.84 8.55 18.35
CA ALA A 254 22.26 8.72 17.03
C ALA A 254 22.57 10.11 16.45
N VAL A 255 22.42 11.15 17.27
CA VAL A 255 22.71 12.53 16.82
C VAL A 255 24.21 12.74 16.63
N GLU A 256 25.05 12.30 17.57
CA GLU A 256 26.52 12.44 17.49
C GLU A 256 27.09 11.75 16.24
N MET A 257 26.53 10.58 15.91
CA MET A 257 26.98 9.78 14.76
C MET A 257 26.30 10.17 13.44
N LYS A 258 25.44 11.21 13.45
CA LYS A 258 24.64 11.67 12.30
C LYS A 258 23.88 10.49 11.68
N THR A 259 23.15 9.76 12.50
CA THR A 259 22.42 8.56 12.13
C THR A 259 21.15 8.93 11.35
N ASP A 260 20.82 8.16 10.33
CA ASP A 260 19.61 8.38 9.54
C ASP A 260 18.35 7.94 10.30
N LEU A 261 18.45 6.83 11.04
CA LEU A 261 17.31 6.20 11.71
C LEU A 261 17.70 5.63 13.08
N LEU A 262 16.93 5.97 14.09
CA LEU A 262 16.97 5.36 15.42
C LEU A 262 15.72 4.50 15.61
N ILE A 263 15.91 3.19 15.83
CA ILE A 263 14.83 2.27 16.14
C ILE A 263 14.89 1.96 17.64
N VAL A 264 13.81 2.27 18.37
CA VAL A 264 13.70 2.03 19.80
C VAL A 264 12.75 0.85 20.01
N LEU A 265 13.30 -0.31 20.34
CA LEU A 265 12.52 -1.51 20.65
C LEU A 265 12.17 -1.56 22.13
N SER A 266 10.89 -1.74 22.42
CA SER A 266 10.32 -1.72 23.77
C SER A 266 9.34 -2.89 23.94
N ASP A 267 8.60 -2.91 25.05
CA ASP A 267 7.56 -3.90 25.37
C ASP A 267 6.16 -3.42 25.00
N VAL A 268 6.06 -2.29 24.30
CA VAL A 268 4.78 -1.73 23.83
C VAL A 268 4.79 -1.55 22.31
N GLU A 269 3.62 -1.65 21.67
CA GLU A 269 3.48 -1.56 20.22
C GLU A 269 3.96 -0.21 19.64
N GLY A 270 3.95 0.82 20.45
CA GLY A 270 4.30 2.19 20.08
C GLY A 270 3.67 3.16 21.06
N LEU A 271 3.43 4.37 20.58
CA LEU A 271 2.78 5.43 21.38
C LEU A 271 1.26 5.34 21.17
N PHE A 272 0.50 5.42 22.27
CA PHE A 272 -0.98 5.44 22.23
C PHE A 272 -1.49 6.83 22.63
N ASP A 273 -2.64 7.21 22.07
CA ASP A 273 -3.31 8.47 22.42
C ASP A 273 -3.83 8.49 23.88
N SER A 274 -4.10 7.30 24.43
CA SER A 274 -4.58 7.06 25.80
C SER A 274 -3.79 5.90 26.41
N PRO A 275 -3.80 5.73 27.74
CA PRO A 275 -3.07 4.63 28.38
C PRO A 275 -3.46 3.27 27.80
N PRO A 276 -2.48 2.43 27.43
CA PRO A 276 -2.78 1.09 26.88
C PRO A 276 -3.64 0.27 27.87
N GLY A 277 -4.71 -0.33 27.34
CA GLY A 277 -5.67 -1.09 28.14
C GLY A 277 -7.00 -0.38 28.38
N SER A 278 -7.13 0.88 28.01
CA SER A 278 -8.45 1.54 27.93
C SER A 278 -9.13 1.12 26.62
N ASP A 279 -10.46 1.01 26.66
CA ASP A 279 -11.26 0.52 25.53
C ASP A 279 -11.13 1.36 24.25
N ASP A 280 -10.74 2.62 24.39
CA ASP A 280 -10.61 3.59 23.28
C ASP A 280 -9.15 3.88 22.88
N ALA A 281 -8.14 3.22 23.49
CA ALA A 281 -6.74 3.49 23.21
C ALA A 281 -6.37 3.11 21.77
N LYS A 282 -5.88 4.08 20.99
CA LYS A 282 -5.45 3.88 19.61
C LYS A 282 -3.96 4.09 19.46
N LEU A 283 -3.30 3.20 18.72
CA LEU A 283 -1.88 3.33 18.41
C LEU A 283 -1.68 4.52 17.45
N ILE A 284 -0.77 5.42 17.81
CA ILE A 284 -0.40 6.57 16.99
C ILE A 284 0.61 6.07 15.93
N ASP A 285 0.21 6.11 14.67
CA ASP A 285 1.06 5.68 13.56
C ASP A 285 2.22 6.66 13.33
N ILE A 286 1.89 7.97 13.24
CA ILE A 286 2.89 9.03 13.05
C ILE A 286 2.70 10.08 14.14
N PHE A 287 3.79 10.40 14.83
CA PHE A 287 3.81 11.40 15.91
C PHE A 287 4.56 12.66 15.44
N TYR A 288 3.93 13.81 15.61
CA TYR A 288 4.51 15.12 15.27
C TYR A 288 4.84 15.89 16.55
N PRO A 289 5.93 16.70 16.58
CA PRO A 289 6.30 17.46 17.80
C PRO A 289 5.17 18.32 18.38
N GLY A 290 4.29 18.84 17.53
CA GLY A 290 3.12 19.64 17.96
C GLY A 290 2.04 18.85 18.67
N ASP A 291 2.03 17.53 18.55
CA ASP A 291 0.98 16.67 19.11
C ASP A 291 1.27 16.24 20.56
N GLN A 292 2.39 16.68 21.15
CA GLN A 292 2.83 16.27 22.48
C GLN A 292 1.80 16.57 23.59
N GLN A 293 1.00 17.62 23.43
CA GLN A 293 -0.03 18.01 24.40
C GLN A 293 -1.31 17.17 24.34
N SER A 294 -1.49 16.42 23.26
CA SER A 294 -2.69 15.60 23.05
C SER A 294 -2.55 14.16 23.59
N VAL A 295 -1.36 13.77 24.07
CA VAL A 295 -1.08 12.41 24.53
C VAL A 295 -1.08 12.37 26.05
N THR A 296 -1.86 11.45 26.63
CA THR A 296 -1.93 11.22 28.06
C THR A 296 -1.08 9.99 28.44
N PHE A 297 0.01 10.24 29.16
CA PHE A 297 0.91 9.15 29.57
C PHE A 297 0.38 8.45 30.82
N GLY A 298 0.35 7.12 30.79
CA GLY A 298 -0.04 6.29 31.94
C GLY A 298 1.05 6.15 32.98
N THR A 299 0.78 5.41 34.03
CA THR A 299 1.74 5.10 35.13
C THR A 299 2.93 4.30 34.60
N LYS A 300 4.10 4.51 35.21
CA LYS A 300 5.37 3.86 34.82
C LYS A 300 5.28 2.32 34.84
N SER A 301 5.87 1.66 33.86
CA SER A 301 5.98 0.21 33.86
C SER A 301 6.85 -0.30 34.99
N ARG A 302 6.59 -1.51 35.46
CA ARG A 302 7.31 -2.11 36.63
C ARG A 302 8.79 -2.39 36.35
N VAL A 303 9.19 -2.47 35.10
CA VAL A 303 10.55 -2.86 34.68
C VAL A 303 11.16 -1.77 33.81
N GLY A 304 12.00 -0.94 34.38
CA GLY A 304 12.76 0.07 33.66
C GLY A 304 12.66 1.46 34.29
N MET A 305 13.76 2.17 34.28
CA MET A 305 13.86 3.51 34.89
C MET A 305 13.27 4.60 33.98
N GLY A 306 12.93 4.29 32.70
CA GLY A 306 12.34 5.25 31.77
C GLY A 306 10.94 4.82 31.32
N GLY A 307 9.93 5.59 31.67
CA GLY A 307 8.56 5.42 31.15
C GLY A 307 8.43 5.86 29.68
N MET A 308 7.23 5.74 29.11
CA MET A 308 6.97 6.15 27.73
C MET A 308 7.32 7.65 27.52
N GLU A 309 7.05 8.49 28.52
CA GLU A 309 7.37 9.92 28.45
C GLU A 309 8.88 10.16 28.21
N ALA A 310 9.76 9.40 28.88
CA ALA A 310 11.22 9.51 28.71
C ALA A 310 11.62 9.09 27.26
N LYS A 311 10.99 8.03 26.74
CA LYS A 311 11.23 7.55 25.37
C LYS A 311 10.82 8.61 24.33
N VAL A 312 9.65 9.24 24.52
CA VAL A 312 9.16 10.29 23.63
C VAL A 312 10.08 11.53 23.69
N LYS A 313 10.52 11.93 24.88
CA LYS A 313 11.47 13.05 25.04
C LYS A 313 12.80 12.76 24.31
N ALA A 314 13.35 11.55 24.46
CA ALA A 314 14.57 11.13 23.78
C ALA A 314 14.37 11.09 22.26
N ALA A 315 13.24 10.56 21.80
CA ALA A 315 12.89 10.49 20.37
C ALA A 315 12.76 11.89 19.74
N LEU A 316 12.08 12.81 20.42
CA LEU A 316 11.93 14.19 19.94
C LEU A 316 13.28 14.92 19.90
N TRP A 317 14.13 14.70 20.90
CA TRP A 317 15.47 15.28 20.91
C TRP A 317 16.31 14.78 19.71
N ALA A 318 16.26 13.47 19.44
CA ALA A 318 16.95 12.87 18.29
C ALA A 318 16.40 13.41 16.95
N LEU A 319 15.07 13.55 16.86
CA LEU A 319 14.40 14.09 15.69
C LEU A 319 14.86 15.53 15.39
N GLN A 320 14.92 16.39 16.42
CA GLN A 320 15.43 17.76 16.29
C GLN A 320 16.89 17.78 15.82
N GLY A 321 17.68 16.76 16.20
CA GLY A 321 19.06 16.57 15.73
C GLY A 321 19.18 16.01 14.32
N GLY A 322 18.06 15.79 13.63
CA GLY A 322 18.05 15.33 12.22
C GLY A 322 17.98 13.82 12.04
N THR A 323 17.74 13.06 13.13
CA THR A 323 17.61 11.59 13.08
C THR A 323 16.13 11.21 13.11
N SER A 324 15.68 10.41 12.15
CA SER A 324 14.33 9.84 12.17
C SER A 324 14.22 8.78 13.27
N VAL A 325 13.06 8.67 13.92
CA VAL A 325 12.87 7.73 15.04
C VAL A 325 11.61 6.89 14.82
N VAL A 326 11.72 5.58 15.14
CA VAL A 326 10.56 4.67 15.24
C VAL A 326 10.63 3.98 16.61
N ILE A 327 9.52 4.00 17.37
CA ILE A 327 9.35 3.23 18.60
C ILE A 327 8.43 2.05 18.27
N ALA A 328 8.85 0.83 18.60
CA ALA A 328 8.11 -0.39 18.24
C ALA A 328 8.27 -1.50 19.28
N ASN A 329 7.43 -2.52 19.21
CA ASN A 329 7.45 -3.67 20.12
C ASN A 329 8.49 -4.69 19.66
N GLY A 330 9.50 -4.93 20.51
CA GLY A 330 10.53 -5.95 20.30
C GLY A 330 10.26 -7.27 21.04
N THR A 331 9.12 -7.40 21.74
CA THR A 331 8.83 -8.58 22.57
C THR A 331 7.78 -9.52 21.96
N HIS A 332 6.97 -9.05 21.02
CA HIS A 332 5.82 -9.80 20.50
C HIS A 332 6.28 -10.98 19.61
N PRO A 333 5.87 -12.23 19.90
CA PRO A 333 6.38 -13.41 19.18
C PRO A 333 6.15 -13.42 17.67
N LYS A 334 5.04 -12.85 17.20
CA LYS A 334 4.69 -12.82 15.77
C LYS A 334 5.37 -11.67 15.01
N VAL A 335 5.82 -10.63 15.71
CA VAL A 335 6.39 -9.41 15.12
C VAL A 335 7.91 -9.38 15.27
N SER A 336 8.46 -9.98 16.34
CA SER A 336 9.88 -9.90 16.65
C SER A 336 10.80 -10.49 15.56
N GLY A 337 10.28 -11.40 14.72
CA GLY A 337 11.05 -12.02 13.65
C GLY A 337 11.47 -11.08 12.51
N HIS A 338 10.74 -9.98 12.32
CA HIS A 338 10.99 -9.06 11.20
C HIS A 338 10.83 -7.58 11.55
N VAL A 339 10.70 -7.24 12.82
CA VAL A 339 10.35 -5.88 13.27
C VAL A 339 11.32 -4.81 12.73
N ILE A 340 12.62 -5.08 12.77
CA ILE A 340 13.66 -4.12 12.34
C ILE A 340 13.65 -4.00 10.79
N THR A 341 13.60 -5.12 10.10
CA THR A 341 13.57 -5.14 8.63
C THR A 341 12.28 -4.51 8.10
N ASP A 342 11.14 -4.80 8.71
CA ASP A 342 9.85 -4.21 8.33
C ASP A 342 9.84 -2.68 8.51
N ILE A 343 10.42 -2.17 9.60
CA ILE A 343 10.57 -0.72 9.83
C ILE A 343 11.43 -0.10 8.71
N VAL A 344 12.57 -0.72 8.39
CA VAL A 344 13.48 -0.20 7.36
C VAL A 344 12.81 -0.25 5.97
N GLU A 345 11.97 -1.25 5.71
CA GLU A 345 11.19 -1.34 4.47
C GLU A 345 10.05 -0.30 4.40
N GLY A 346 9.80 0.42 5.47
CA GLY A 346 8.76 1.46 5.53
C GLY A 346 7.37 0.93 5.84
N LYS A 347 7.26 -0.31 6.36
CA LYS A 347 5.97 -0.88 6.77
C LYS A 347 5.44 -0.20 8.04
N LYS A 348 4.13 -0.25 8.25
CA LYS A 348 3.46 0.30 9.43
C LYS A 348 3.73 -0.55 10.67
N VAL A 349 4.87 -0.33 11.31
CA VAL A 349 5.27 -0.99 12.56
C VAL A 349 5.63 0.11 13.57
N GLY A 350 4.97 0.11 14.70
CA GLY A 350 5.24 1.09 15.77
C GLY A 350 4.80 2.50 15.42
N THR A 351 5.35 3.47 16.14
CA THR A 351 5.12 4.92 15.94
C THR A 351 6.34 5.56 15.28
N PHE A 352 6.13 6.17 14.13
CA PHE A 352 7.15 6.94 13.39
C PHE A 352 7.09 8.41 13.81
N PHE A 353 8.23 9.03 14.06
CA PHE A 353 8.35 10.45 14.45
C PHE A 353 8.75 11.26 13.22
N SER A 354 7.95 12.29 12.87
CA SER A 354 8.18 13.17 11.71
C SER A 354 8.03 14.64 12.10
N GLU A 355 8.89 15.49 11.55
CA GLU A 355 8.80 16.95 11.70
C GLU A 355 7.79 17.56 10.75
N VAL A 356 7.46 16.86 9.67
CA VAL A 356 6.64 17.39 8.57
C VAL A 356 5.20 16.87 8.71
N LYS A 357 4.33 17.69 9.28
CA LYS A 357 2.89 17.38 9.32
C LYS A 357 2.28 17.69 7.96
N PRO A 358 1.63 16.72 7.29
CA PRO A 358 1.00 16.98 5.99
C PRO A 358 -0.04 18.10 6.10
N ALA A 359 -0.03 19.01 5.12
CA ALA A 359 -1.04 20.07 5.04
C ALA A 359 -2.28 19.51 4.34
N GLY A 360 -3.39 19.46 5.05
CA GLY A 360 -4.65 19.00 4.47
C GLY A 360 -5.43 18.07 5.40
N PRO A 361 -6.60 17.60 4.95
CA PRO A 361 -7.42 16.70 5.77
C PRO A 361 -6.76 15.32 5.90
N THR A 362 -6.97 14.68 7.05
CA THR A 362 -6.52 13.30 7.27
C THR A 362 -7.29 12.34 6.35
N VAL A 363 -6.80 11.11 6.22
CA VAL A 363 -7.44 10.06 5.42
C VAL A 363 -8.88 9.81 5.91
N GLU A 364 -9.09 9.80 7.22
CA GLU A 364 -10.40 9.64 7.85
C GLU A 364 -11.33 10.83 7.50
N GLN A 365 -10.80 12.06 7.60
CA GLN A 365 -11.54 13.27 7.22
C GLN A 365 -11.91 13.25 5.74
N GLN A 366 -11.00 12.78 4.87
CA GLN A 366 -11.29 12.63 3.44
C GLN A 366 -12.43 11.63 3.21
N GLY A 367 -12.42 10.50 3.92
CA GLY A 367 -13.49 9.51 3.87
C GLY A 367 -14.83 10.07 4.31
N GLU A 368 -14.85 10.80 5.43
CA GLU A 368 -16.06 11.48 5.95
C GLU A 368 -16.61 12.52 4.97
N MET A 369 -15.72 13.34 4.41
CA MET A 369 -16.09 14.35 3.41
C MET A 369 -16.67 13.68 2.16
N ALA A 370 -16.07 12.59 1.68
CA ALA A 370 -16.57 11.84 0.52
C ALA A 370 -17.94 11.24 0.81
N ARG A 371 -18.15 10.66 1.99
CA ARG A 371 -19.43 10.08 2.41
C ARG A 371 -20.53 11.15 2.50
N SER A 372 -20.23 12.28 3.13
CA SER A 372 -21.13 13.41 3.26
C SER A 372 -21.49 14.00 1.89
N GLY A 373 -20.49 14.17 1.03
CA GLY A 373 -20.67 14.69 -0.32
C GLY A 373 -21.51 13.77 -1.20
N GLY A 374 -21.29 12.45 -1.09
CA GLY A 374 -22.10 11.47 -1.81
C GLY A 374 -23.58 11.57 -1.46
N ARG A 375 -23.88 11.79 -0.17
CA ARG A 375 -25.27 12.00 0.30
C ARG A 375 -25.87 13.28 -0.28
N MET A 376 -25.10 14.38 -0.32
CA MET A 376 -25.54 15.64 -0.93
C MET A 376 -25.81 15.46 -2.43
N LEU A 377 -24.89 14.82 -3.16
CA LEU A 377 -25.06 14.57 -4.60
C LEU A 377 -26.31 13.73 -4.89
N ALA A 378 -26.66 12.81 -4.00
CA ALA A 378 -27.86 11.97 -4.12
C ALA A 378 -29.15 12.78 -4.00
N THR A 379 -29.13 13.95 -3.35
CA THR A 379 -30.32 14.83 -3.22
C THR A 379 -30.51 15.78 -4.39
N LEU A 380 -29.51 15.91 -5.27
CA LEU A 380 -29.61 16.80 -6.44
C LEU A 380 -30.54 16.21 -7.51
N GLU A 381 -31.24 17.10 -8.22
CA GLU A 381 -32.02 16.72 -9.37
C GLU A 381 -31.09 16.21 -10.51
N PRO A 382 -31.60 15.34 -11.40
CA PRO A 382 -30.78 14.79 -12.49
C PRO A 382 -30.11 15.86 -13.34
N GLU A 383 -30.82 16.96 -13.60
CA GLU A 383 -30.34 18.08 -14.42
C GLU A 383 -29.16 18.80 -13.74
N GLN A 384 -29.24 18.97 -12.42
CA GLN A 384 -28.18 19.62 -11.63
C GLN A 384 -26.88 18.77 -11.65
N ARG A 385 -27.02 17.44 -11.54
CA ARG A 385 -25.87 16.53 -11.62
C ARG A 385 -25.22 16.62 -13.01
N ALA A 386 -26.06 16.62 -14.07
CA ALA A 386 -25.57 16.73 -15.46
C ALA A 386 -24.86 18.07 -15.69
N GLU A 387 -25.40 19.17 -15.14
CA GLU A 387 -24.81 20.51 -15.28
C GLU A 387 -23.40 20.59 -14.67
N ILE A 388 -23.16 19.95 -13.51
CA ILE A 388 -21.83 19.88 -12.90
C ILE A 388 -20.84 19.20 -13.87
N ILE A 389 -21.25 18.10 -14.50
CA ILE A 389 -20.39 17.35 -15.41
C ILE A 389 -20.14 18.14 -16.70
N HIS A 390 -21.16 18.81 -17.24
CA HIS A 390 -21.03 19.69 -18.42
C HIS A 390 -20.03 20.82 -18.14
N HIS A 391 -20.10 21.43 -16.96
CA HIS A 391 -19.19 22.50 -16.57
C HIS A 391 -17.72 21.99 -16.52
N LEU A 392 -17.50 20.78 -16.01
CA LEU A 392 -16.17 20.16 -16.03
C LEU A 392 -15.66 19.94 -17.46
N ALA A 393 -16.55 19.49 -18.36
CA ALA A 393 -16.20 19.31 -19.78
C ALA A 393 -15.82 20.65 -20.43
N ASP A 394 -16.55 21.73 -20.12
CA ASP A 394 -16.24 23.07 -20.61
C ASP A 394 -14.86 23.54 -20.13
N LEU A 395 -14.52 23.33 -18.85
CA LEU A 395 -13.21 23.68 -18.30
C LEU A 395 -12.06 22.98 -19.01
N LEU A 396 -12.22 21.69 -19.37
CA LEU A 396 -11.20 20.95 -20.13
C LEU A 396 -10.94 21.57 -21.51
N THR A 397 -11.99 22.14 -22.12
CA THR A 397 -11.90 22.80 -23.43
C THR A 397 -11.32 24.21 -23.30
N ASP A 398 -11.86 25.01 -22.37
CA ASP A 398 -11.55 26.44 -22.23
C ASP A 398 -10.14 26.66 -21.70
N GLN A 399 -9.66 25.80 -20.79
CA GLN A 399 -8.35 25.91 -20.17
C GLN A 399 -7.35 24.88 -20.71
N ARG A 400 -7.59 24.41 -21.92
CA ARG A 400 -6.79 23.39 -22.61
C ARG A 400 -5.30 23.74 -22.64
N ASP A 401 -4.96 24.97 -22.97
CA ASP A 401 -3.56 25.38 -23.17
C ASP A 401 -2.78 25.34 -21.85
N GLU A 402 -3.41 25.70 -20.74
CA GLU A 402 -2.79 25.61 -19.41
C GLU A 402 -2.54 24.14 -19.01
N ILE A 403 -3.50 23.27 -19.31
CA ILE A 403 -3.41 21.82 -19.02
C ILE A 403 -2.25 21.22 -19.85
N LEU A 404 -2.16 21.53 -21.14
CA LEU A 404 -1.12 21.01 -22.02
C LEU A 404 0.26 21.54 -21.63
N LEU A 405 0.36 22.80 -21.18
CA LEU A 405 1.62 23.38 -20.69
C LEU A 405 2.10 22.65 -19.43
N ALA A 406 1.19 22.34 -18.52
CA ALA A 406 1.51 21.58 -17.31
C ALA A 406 1.95 20.14 -17.66
N ASN A 407 1.25 19.49 -18.57
CA ASN A 407 1.60 18.13 -19.02
C ASN A 407 2.97 18.09 -19.69
N LYS A 408 3.32 19.13 -20.45
CA LYS A 408 4.64 19.24 -21.05
C LYS A 408 5.74 19.23 -19.99
N LYS A 409 5.56 19.95 -18.88
CA LYS A 409 6.52 19.95 -17.76
C LYS A 409 6.64 18.56 -17.12
N ASP A 410 5.49 17.87 -16.94
CA ASP A 410 5.49 16.51 -16.39
C ASP A 410 6.27 15.55 -17.29
N LEU A 411 6.13 15.69 -18.62
CA LEU A 411 6.85 14.86 -19.60
C LEU A 411 8.35 15.14 -19.56
N GLU A 412 8.75 16.41 -19.48
CA GLU A 412 10.16 16.82 -19.38
C GLU A 412 10.81 16.23 -18.11
N GLU A 413 10.10 16.23 -16.99
CA GLU A 413 10.60 15.65 -15.73
C GLU A 413 10.67 14.12 -15.77
N ALA A 414 9.78 13.48 -16.54
CA ALA A 414 9.70 12.02 -16.65
C ALA A 414 10.68 11.45 -17.70
N GLU A 415 11.18 12.28 -18.62
CA GLU A 415 12.09 11.85 -19.69
C GLU A 415 13.37 11.27 -19.11
N GLY A 416 13.78 10.10 -19.59
CA GLY A 416 14.94 9.35 -19.07
C GLY A 416 14.66 8.57 -17.79
N ARG A 417 13.49 8.74 -17.17
CA ARG A 417 13.12 8.04 -15.93
C ARG A 417 12.06 6.97 -16.17
N LEU A 418 11.20 7.16 -17.17
CA LEU A 418 10.11 6.22 -17.49
C LEU A 418 10.36 5.55 -18.82
N ALA A 419 9.92 4.28 -18.92
CA ALA A 419 9.91 3.53 -20.17
C ALA A 419 9.00 4.21 -21.22
N THR A 420 9.34 4.10 -22.49
CA THR A 420 8.63 4.74 -23.61
C THR A 420 7.10 4.49 -23.59
N PRO A 421 6.60 3.26 -23.33
CA PRO A 421 5.14 3.06 -23.26
C PRO A 421 4.46 3.87 -22.14
N LEU A 422 5.13 4.04 -21.00
CA LEU A 422 4.60 4.84 -19.87
C LEU A 422 4.62 6.34 -20.20
N LEU A 423 5.66 6.82 -20.90
CA LEU A 423 5.71 8.21 -21.38
C LEU A 423 4.58 8.51 -22.35
N LYS A 424 4.27 7.57 -23.27
CA LYS A 424 3.15 7.70 -24.19
C LYS A 424 1.80 7.76 -23.45
N ARG A 425 1.65 7.00 -22.37
CA ARG A 425 0.45 7.05 -21.50
C ARG A 425 0.34 8.40 -20.79
N LEU A 426 1.46 8.92 -20.31
CA LEU A 426 1.52 10.20 -19.57
C LEU A 426 1.18 11.39 -20.47
N SER A 427 1.38 11.27 -21.80
CA SER A 427 1.21 12.38 -22.75
C SER A 427 -0.27 12.68 -23.01
N LEU A 428 -0.64 13.94 -22.82
CA LEU A 428 -1.93 14.51 -23.21
C LEU A 428 -1.77 15.25 -24.55
N SER A 429 -2.83 15.24 -25.35
CA SER A 429 -2.93 15.99 -26.59
C SER A 429 -4.27 16.72 -26.65
N THR A 430 -4.41 17.68 -27.53
CA THR A 430 -5.68 18.36 -27.82
C THR A 430 -6.78 17.35 -28.16
N SER A 431 -6.44 16.34 -28.97
CA SER A 431 -7.38 15.29 -29.36
C SER A 431 -7.85 14.48 -28.13
N LYS A 432 -6.93 14.10 -27.22
CA LYS A 432 -7.27 13.39 -25.99
C LYS A 432 -8.18 14.23 -25.08
N LEU A 433 -7.87 15.52 -24.91
CA LEU A 433 -8.69 16.42 -24.07
C LEU A 433 -10.09 16.60 -24.66
N ASN A 434 -10.20 16.72 -25.98
CA ASN A 434 -11.50 16.80 -26.67
C ASN A 434 -12.30 15.50 -26.48
N SER A 435 -11.64 14.34 -26.60
CA SER A 435 -12.29 13.04 -26.37
C SER A 435 -12.78 12.90 -24.92
N LEU A 436 -11.99 13.39 -23.95
CA LEU A 436 -12.41 13.40 -22.53
C LEU A 436 -13.63 14.30 -22.32
N ALA A 437 -13.66 15.49 -22.93
CA ALA A 437 -14.79 16.41 -22.82
C ALA A 437 -16.07 15.78 -23.44
N ILE A 438 -15.94 15.13 -24.59
CA ILE A 438 -17.05 14.40 -25.23
C ILE A 438 -17.55 13.28 -24.30
N GLY A 439 -16.64 12.49 -23.73
CA GLY A 439 -16.95 11.43 -22.78
C GLY A 439 -17.70 11.94 -21.56
N LEU A 440 -17.26 13.09 -21.00
CA LEU A 440 -17.95 13.72 -19.86
C LEU A 440 -19.37 14.14 -20.23
N ARG A 441 -19.59 14.70 -21.42
CA ARG A 441 -20.94 15.09 -21.89
C ARG A 441 -21.86 13.86 -22.06
N GLN A 442 -21.29 12.71 -22.49
CA GLN A 442 -22.03 11.45 -22.56
C GLN A 442 -22.41 10.95 -21.16
N ILE A 443 -21.46 11.05 -20.21
CA ILE A 443 -21.74 10.71 -18.78
C ILE A 443 -22.86 11.60 -18.25
N ALA A 444 -22.82 12.92 -18.54
CA ALA A 444 -23.86 13.87 -18.10
C ALA A 444 -25.25 13.44 -18.61
N ALA A 445 -25.33 13.09 -19.90
CA ALA A 445 -26.59 12.64 -20.48
C ALA A 445 -27.07 11.33 -19.83
N SER A 446 -26.20 10.32 -19.71
CA SER A 446 -26.57 9.01 -19.14
C SER A 446 -26.88 9.10 -17.63
N SER A 447 -26.27 10.03 -16.91
CA SER A 447 -26.48 10.18 -15.46
C SER A 447 -27.89 10.63 -15.11
N GLN A 448 -28.55 11.33 -16.00
CA GLN A 448 -29.96 11.78 -15.81
C GLN A 448 -30.93 10.59 -15.74
N GLU A 449 -30.65 9.52 -16.51
CA GLU A 449 -31.55 8.36 -16.60
C GLU A 449 -31.16 7.22 -15.67
N SER A 450 -29.92 7.17 -15.19
CA SER A 450 -29.37 6.01 -14.51
C SER A 450 -29.83 5.90 -13.04
N VAL A 451 -29.92 7.01 -12.31
CA VAL A 451 -30.26 7.04 -10.88
C VAL A 451 -31.78 7.20 -10.72
N GLY A 452 -32.39 6.37 -9.88
CA GLY A 452 -33.81 6.38 -9.61
C GLY A 452 -34.66 5.65 -10.67
N ARG A 453 -34.01 4.94 -11.60
CA ARG A 453 -34.75 4.18 -12.63
C ARG A 453 -35.45 2.97 -11.99
N VAL A 454 -36.74 2.83 -12.26
CA VAL A 454 -37.52 1.67 -11.81
C VAL A 454 -37.18 0.47 -12.71
N LEU A 455 -36.71 -0.61 -12.08
CA LEU A 455 -36.32 -1.86 -12.78
C LEU A 455 -37.44 -2.89 -12.71
N ARG A 456 -38.20 -2.89 -11.62
CA ARG A 456 -39.27 -3.85 -11.39
C ARG A 456 -40.35 -3.25 -10.49
N ARG A 457 -41.63 -3.56 -10.77
CA ARG A 457 -42.77 -3.23 -9.92
C ARG A 457 -43.58 -4.49 -9.70
N THR A 458 -43.96 -4.73 -8.47
CA THR A 458 -44.77 -5.89 -8.09
C THR A 458 -45.88 -5.44 -7.12
N ARG A 459 -47.10 -5.77 -7.43
CA ARG A 459 -48.18 -5.66 -6.45
C ARG A 459 -48.16 -6.90 -5.59
N ILE A 460 -47.74 -6.74 -4.34
CA ILE A 460 -47.64 -7.84 -3.37
C ILE A 460 -49.05 -8.24 -2.88
N ALA A 461 -49.92 -7.21 -2.65
CA ALA A 461 -51.28 -7.35 -2.26
C ALA A 461 -52.05 -6.09 -2.65
N LYS A 462 -53.35 -6.05 -2.40
CA LYS A 462 -54.16 -4.84 -2.60
C LYS A 462 -53.51 -3.71 -1.78
N ASP A 463 -53.22 -2.59 -2.44
CA ASP A 463 -52.63 -1.39 -1.86
C ASP A 463 -51.24 -1.61 -1.21
N LEU A 464 -50.54 -2.71 -1.60
CA LEU A 464 -49.17 -2.99 -1.15
C LEU A 464 -48.29 -3.22 -2.39
N GLU A 465 -47.48 -2.24 -2.76
CA GLU A 465 -46.64 -2.25 -3.96
C GLU A 465 -45.15 -2.18 -3.62
N LEU A 466 -44.37 -3.00 -4.30
CA LEU A 466 -42.92 -3.08 -4.18
C LEU A 466 -42.29 -2.62 -5.47
N GLU A 467 -41.34 -1.68 -5.40
CA GLU A 467 -40.53 -1.23 -6.52
C GLU A 467 -39.05 -1.47 -6.26
N GLN A 468 -38.34 -1.93 -7.26
CA GLN A 468 -36.88 -2.00 -7.29
C GLN A 468 -36.35 -0.84 -8.10
N VAL A 469 -35.54 0.02 -7.47
CA VAL A 469 -35.01 1.23 -8.11
C VAL A 469 -33.48 1.26 -8.05
N THR A 470 -32.87 1.87 -9.03
CA THR A 470 -31.40 2.06 -9.05
C THR A 470 -31.00 3.19 -8.09
N VAL A 471 -29.90 2.97 -7.37
CA VAL A 471 -29.31 3.98 -6.46
C VAL A 471 -27.79 3.98 -6.62
N PRO A 472 -27.10 5.10 -6.32
CA PRO A 472 -25.64 5.11 -6.35
C PRO A 472 -25.06 4.10 -5.37
N ILE A 473 -23.93 3.51 -5.73
CA ILE A 473 -23.16 2.59 -4.84
C ILE A 473 -22.76 3.33 -3.56
N GLY A 474 -22.32 4.57 -3.70
CA GLY A 474 -21.85 5.38 -2.59
C GLY A 474 -20.49 5.97 -2.88
N VAL A 475 -19.52 5.72 -1.99
CA VAL A 475 -18.16 6.25 -2.11
C VAL A 475 -17.27 5.26 -2.85
N LEU A 476 -16.71 5.72 -3.96
CA LEU A 476 -15.75 4.96 -4.77
C LEU A 476 -14.33 5.45 -4.48
N LEU A 477 -13.42 4.52 -4.20
CA LEU A 477 -11.99 4.81 -4.13
C LEU A 477 -11.33 4.30 -5.42
N VAL A 478 -10.90 5.22 -6.28
CA VAL A 478 -10.20 4.87 -7.52
C VAL A 478 -8.71 5.11 -7.31
N ILE A 479 -7.91 4.04 -7.42
CA ILE A 479 -6.46 4.07 -7.24
C ILE A 479 -5.80 3.80 -8.59
N PHE A 480 -4.93 4.70 -9.05
CA PHE A 480 -4.35 4.61 -10.38
C PHE A 480 -2.86 4.98 -10.41
N GLU A 481 -2.15 4.40 -11.38
CA GLU A 481 -0.74 4.65 -11.69
C GLU A 481 -0.59 5.27 -13.08
N SER A 482 0.20 6.34 -13.18
CA SER A 482 0.61 6.94 -14.47
C SER A 482 -0.57 7.25 -15.40
N ARG A 483 -1.61 7.87 -14.84
CA ARG A 483 -2.81 8.27 -15.60
C ARG A 483 -3.12 9.74 -15.36
N PRO A 484 -2.61 10.65 -16.22
CA PRO A 484 -2.86 12.09 -16.06
C PRO A 484 -4.31 12.48 -16.35
N ASP A 485 -5.07 11.61 -16.98
CA ASP A 485 -6.50 11.76 -17.25
C ASP A 485 -7.37 11.56 -16.00
N CYS A 486 -6.76 11.14 -14.88
CA CYS A 486 -7.44 11.00 -13.59
C CYS A 486 -7.00 12.10 -12.62
N LEU A 487 -7.92 12.55 -11.76
CA LEU A 487 -7.63 13.58 -10.75
C LEU A 487 -7.10 12.93 -9.46
N PRO A 488 -5.83 13.16 -9.09
CA PRO A 488 -5.29 12.57 -7.86
C PRO A 488 -5.76 13.29 -6.60
N GLN A 489 -6.09 12.54 -5.57
CA GLN A 489 -6.51 13.05 -4.26
C GLN A 489 -5.55 12.68 -3.13
N VAL A 490 -4.72 11.63 -3.30
CA VAL A 490 -3.77 11.16 -2.30
C VAL A 490 -2.35 11.17 -2.84
N ASN A 491 -1.38 11.34 -1.96
CA ASN A 491 0.01 11.59 -2.34
C ASN A 491 0.97 10.44 -2.03
N THR A 492 0.62 9.53 -1.13
CA THR A 492 1.53 8.49 -0.67
C THR A 492 0.88 7.12 -0.71
N ARG A 493 1.73 6.08 -0.79
CA ARG A 493 1.29 4.69 -0.72
C ARG A 493 0.64 4.37 0.63
N GLU A 494 1.13 4.99 1.69
CA GLU A 494 0.59 4.83 3.06
C GLU A 494 -0.85 5.33 3.14
N GLU A 495 -1.11 6.52 2.58
CA GLU A 495 -2.48 7.06 2.52
C GLU A 495 -3.42 6.13 1.77
N VAL A 496 -2.94 5.50 0.68
CA VAL A 496 -3.73 4.52 -0.09
C VAL A 496 -4.07 3.30 0.78
N GLU A 497 -3.09 2.77 1.54
CA GLU A 497 -3.32 1.62 2.45
C GLU A 497 -4.33 1.98 3.55
N ASP A 498 -4.25 3.20 4.09
CA ASP A 498 -5.18 3.68 5.11
C ASP A 498 -6.61 3.82 4.54
N LEU A 499 -6.73 4.38 3.34
CA LEU A 499 -8.02 4.47 2.64
C LEU A 499 -8.63 3.07 2.44
N CYS A 500 -7.81 2.06 2.10
CA CYS A 500 -8.26 0.68 1.89
C CYS A 500 -8.82 0.02 3.16
N ARG A 501 -8.69 0.65 4.32
CA ARG A 501 -9.19 0.15 5.61
C ARG A 501 -10.48 0.85 6.08
N LEU A 502 -10.93 1.90 5.38
CA LEU A 502 -12.11 2.69 5.78
C LEU A 502 -13.42 2.04 5.31
N ASP A 503 -13.70 0.82 5.79
CA ASP A 503 -14.85 -0.01 5.39
C ASP A 503 -16.22 0.65 5.69
N LYS A 504 -16.28 1.57 6.66
CA LYS A 504 -17.51 2.31 6.98
C LYS A 504 -17.71 3.55 6.11
N MET A 505 -16.68 3.98 5.38
CA MET A 505 -16.69 5.22 4.61
C MET A 505 -16.57 5.00 3.10
N ILE A 506 -15.95 3.89 2.68
CA ILE A 506 -15.72 3.56 1.27
C ILE A 506 -16.50 2.27 0.95
N ASP A 507 -17.25 2.29 -0.14
CA ASP A 507 -18.13 1.19 -0.53
C ASP A 507 -17.51 0.27 -1.59
N LEU A 508 -16.57 0.80 -2.40
CA LEU A 508 -15.94 0.04 -3.50
C LEU A 508 -14.58 0.63 -3.83
N ILE A 509 -13.58 -0.25 -4.05
CA ILE A 509 -12.24 0.14 -4.50
C ILE A 509 -12.05 -0.33 -5.94
N ILE A 510 -11.55 0.56 -6.81
CA ILE A 510 -11.26 0.27 -8.23
C ILE A 510 -9.78 0.60 -8.49
N PRO A 511 -8.89 -0.40 -8.47
CA PRO A 511 -7.48 -0.17 -8.84
C PRO A 511 -7.31 -0.13 -10.37
N ARG A 512 -6.49 0.83 -10.84
CA ARG A 512 -6.17 1.05 -12.25
C ARG A 512 -4.66 1.19 -12.42
N GLY A 513 -3.98 0.11 -12.74
CA GLY A 513 -2.52 0.11 -12.87
C GLY A 513 -1.97 -1.27 -13.13
N SER A 514 -0.75 -1.49 -12.71
CA SER A 514 -0.04 -2.77 -12.89
C SER A 514 -0.74 -3.91 -12.14
N SER A 515 -0.50 -5.14 -12.59
CA SER A 515 -1.01 -6.34 -11.92
C SER A 515 -0.54 -6.42 -10.46
N GLN A 516 0.66 -5.91 -10.18
CA GLN A 516 1.19 -5.85 -8.82
C GLN A 516 0.37 -4.89 -7.94
N LEU A 517 0.06 -3.69 -8.46
CA LEU A 517 -0.79 -2.73 -7.73
C LEU A 517 -2.14 -3.35 -7.37
N VAL A 518 -2.78 -4.02 -8.34
CA VAL A 518 -4.11 -4.64 -8.11
C VAL A 518 -4.01 -5.69 -7.00
N ARG A 519 -3.00 -6.57 -7.04
CA ARG A 519 -2.78 -7.58 -6.00
C ARG A 519 -2.50 -6.97 -4.62
N ASP A 520 -1.70 -5.90 -4.57
CA ASP A 520 -1.38 -5.21 -3.30
C ASP A 520 -2.63 -4.58 -2.69
N ILE A 521 -3.46 -3.94 -3.53
CA ILE A 521 -4.73 -3.33 -3.08
C ILE A 521 -5.70 -4.42 -2.59
N GLN A 522 -5.79 -5.55 -3.30
CA GLN A 522 -6.65 -6.67 -2.88
C GLN A 522 -6.22 -7.23 -1.52
N LYS A 523 -4.92 -7.25 -1.23
CA LYS A 523 -4.39 -7.67 0.09
C LYS A 523 -4.62 -6.62 1.17
N ALA A 524 -4.49 -5.34 0.83
CA ALA A 524 -4.65 -4.24 1.79
C ALA A 524 -6.11 -4.01 2.18
N ALA A 525 -7.04 -4.22 1.26
CA ALA A 525 -8.46 -3.99 1.48
C ALA A 525 -9.03 -5.01 2.48
N LYS A 526 -9.61 -4.48 3.57
CA LYS A 526 -10.26 -5.30 4.61
C LYS A 526 -11.73 -4.91 4.68
N GLY A 527 -12.59 -5.79 4.18
CA GLY A 527 -14.04 -5.59 4.22
C GLY A 527 -14.61 -4.75 3.07
N ILE A 528 -13.78 -4.11 2.26
CA ILE A 528 -14.23 -3.32 1.10
C ILE A 528 -14.04 -4.15 -0.18
N PRO A 529 -15.08 -4.34 -1.00
CA PRO A 529 -14.92 -5.03 -2.28
C PRO A 529 -13.92 -4.29 -3.21
N VAL A 530 -13.07 -5.06 -3.90
CA VAL A 530 -12.11 -4.52 -4.87
C VAL A 530 -12.52 -5.02 -6.26
N MET A 531 -12.86 -4.10 -7.17
CA MET A 531 -13.28 -4.42 -8.54
C MET A 531 -12.13 -4.11 -9.50
N GLY A 532 -11.62 -5.13 -10.17
CA GLY A 532 -10.56 -4.95 -11.17
C GLY A 532 -10.05 -6.28 -11.69
N HIS A 533 -9.20 -6.18 -12.70
CA HIS A 533 -8.48 -7.34 -13.24
C HIS A 533 -6.99 -7.09 -13.11
N SER A 534 -6.25 -8.15 -12.84
CA SER A 534 -4.80 -8.05 -12.65
C SER A 534 -4.01 -8.19 -13.95
N GLU A 535 -4.59 -8.84 -14.97
CA GLU A 535 -3.93 -9.15 -16.24
C GLU A 535 -4.95 -9.12 -17.39
N GLY A 536 -4.52 -8.62 -18.56
CA GLY A 536 -5.30 -8.66 -19.81
C GLY A 536 -4.62 -9.58 -20.81
N ILE A 537 -4.90 -10.88 -20.75
CA ILE A 537 -4.32 -11.89 -21.67
C ILE A 537 -5.42 -12.32 -22.63
N CYS A 538 -5.55 -11.56 -23.71
CA CYS A 538 -6.58 -11.80 -24.73
C CYS A 538 -6.10 -12.78 -25.80
N HIS A 539 -6.98 -13.69 -26.20
CA HIS A 539 -6.69 -14.70 -27.22
C HIS A 539 -7.51 -14.47 -28.49
N MET A 540 -6.94 -14.83 -29.63
CA MET A 540 -7.68 -14.95 -30.88
C MET A 540 -7.42 -16.34 -31.45
N TYR A 541 -8.49 -17.12 -31.66
CA TYR A 541 -8.43 -18.42 -32.31
C TYR A 541 -8.79 -18.30 -33.77
N VAL A 542 -7.85 -18.69 -34.63
CA VAL A 542 -8.04 -18.74 -36.08
C VAL A 542 -8.41 -20.18 -36.46
N ASP A 543 -9.68 -20.36 -36.76
CA ASP A 543 -10.24 -21.68 -37.11
C ASP A 543 -9.83 -22.13 -38.52
N SER A 544 -9.90 -23.43 -38.78
CA SER A 544 -9.61 -24.04 -40.11
C SER A 544 -10.42 -23.44 -41.25
N GLU A 545 -11.62 -22.91 -40.95
CA GLU A 545 -12.52 -22.28 -41.95
C GLU A 545 -12.49 -20.74 -41.88
N ALA A 546 -11.34 -20.16 -41.47
CA ALA A 546 -11.20 -18.71 -41.37
C ALA A 546 -10.89 -18.08 -42.73
N SER A 547 -11.46 -16.89 -42.99
CA SER A 547 -11.19 -16.09 -44.19
C SER A 547 -9.85 -15.36 -44.05
N VAL A 548 -9.00 -15.47 -45.09
CA VAL A 548 -7.67 -14.85 -45.17
C VAL A 548 -7.75 -13.34 -44.91
N ASP A 549 -8.63 -12.66 -45.62
CA ASP A 549 -8.77 -11.20 -45.57
C ASP A 549 -9.22 -10.72 -44.18
N LYS A 550 -10.08 -11.48 -43.52
CA LYS A 550 -10.55 -11.13 -42.15
C LYS A 550 -9.44 -11.31 -41.12
N VAL A 551 -8.73 -12.44 -41.18
CA VAL A 551 -7.72 -12.79 -40.16
C VAL A 551 -6.62 -11.71 -40.06
N THR A 552 -6.00 -11.34 -41.19
CA THR A 552 -4.90 -10.38 -41.22
C THR A 552 -5.34 -9.01 -40.70
N ARG A 553 -6.53 -8.55 -41.07
CA ARG A 553 -7.09 -7.28 -40.56
C ARG A 553 -7.33 -7.33 -39.06
N LEU A 554 -7.94 -8.42 -38.56
CA LEU A 554 -8.34 -8.56 -37.18
C LEU A 554 -7.12 -8.72 -36.28
N VAL A 555 -6.10 -9.51 -36.67
CA VAL A 555 -4.85 -9.69 -35.90
C VAL A 555 -4.11 -8.35 -35.83
N ARG A 556 -3.96 -7.64 -36.98
CA ARG A 556 -3.29 -6.33 -37.01
C ARG A 556 -3.95 -5.35 -36.03
N ASP A 557 -5.27 -5.18 -36.16
CA ASP A 557 -6.01 -4.23 -35.31
C ASP A 557 -5.94 -4.62 -33.83
N SER A 558 -6.13 -5.91 -33.53
CA SER A 558 -6.15 -6.41 -32.16
C SER A 558 -4.80 -6.24 -31.45
N LYS A 559 -3.66 -6.34 -32.18
CA LYS A 559 -2.32 -6.23 -31.60
C LYS A 559 -1.70 -4.85 -31.76
N CYS A 560 -1.85 -4.22 -32.93
CA CYS A 560 -1.01 -3.06 -33.32
C CYS A 560 -1.67 -1.70 -33.11
N GLU A 561 -3.00 -1.62 -32.97
CA GLU A 561 -3.72 -0.34 -32.78
C GLU A 561 -3.29 0.33 -31.48
N TYR A 562 -3.25 -0.42 -30.36
CA TYR A 562 -2.71 0.07 -29.07
C TYR A 562 -2.21 -1.12 -28.25
N PRO A 563 -0.93 -1.52 -28.43
CA PRO A 563 -0.40 -2.77 -27.86
C PRO A 563 -0.40 -2.82 -26.33
N ALA A 564 -0.36 -1.66 -25.65
CA ALA A 564 -0.30 -1.54 -24.20
C ALA A 564 -1.69 -1.59 -23.52
N ALA A 565 -2.76 -1.76 -24.30
CA ALA A 565 -4.13 -1.87 -23.74
C ALA A 565 -4.38 -3.29 -23.22
N CYS A 566 -5.14 -3.40 -22.13
CA CYS A 566 -5.49 -4.68 -21.52
C CYS A 566 -6.36 -5.56 -22.42
N ASN A 567 -6.98 -4.99 -23.46
CA ASN A 567 -7.77 -5.72 -24.47
C ASN A 567 -6.99 -5.93 -25.78
N ALA A 568 -5.66 -5.69 -25.78
CA ALA A 568 -4.81 -6.02 -26.94
C ALA A 568 -4.58 -7.54 -27.00
N LEU A 569 -4.40 -8.05 -28.22
CA LEU A 569 -4.13 -9.47 -28.47
C LEU A 569 -2.76 -9.85 -27.88
N GLU A 570 -2.72 -10.93 -27.10
CA GLU A 570 -1.48 -11.43 -26.49
C GLU A 570 -1.11 -12.84 -26.95
N THR A 571 -2.12 -13.67 -27.25
CA THR A 571 -1.92 -15.04 -27.76
C THR A 571 -2.79 -15.29 -28.98
N LEU A 572 -2.13 -15.68 -30.06
CA LEU A 572 -2.79 -16.08 -31.33
C LEU A 572 -2.75 -17.62 -31.41
N LEU A 573 -3.94 -18.24 -31.34
CA LEU A 573 -4.11 -19.68 -31.49
C LEU A 573 -4.46 -19.97 -32.92
N ILE A 574 -3.67 -20.83 -33.59
CA ILE A 574 -3.86 -21.14 -35.01
C ILE A 574 -4.20 -22.64 -35.15
N HIS A 575 -5.28 -22.94 -35.90
CA HIS A 575 -5.62 -24.33 -36.19
C HIS A 575 -4.49 -24.96 -37.00
N ARG A 576 -4.08 -26.19 -36.64
CA ARG A 576 -2.90 -26.89 -37.22
C ARG A 576 -2.96 -26.98 -38.76
N ASP A 577 -4.18 -27.14 -39.35
CA ASP A 577 -4.34 -27.30 -40.76
C ASP A 577 -4.00 -26.03 -41.57
N LEU A 578 -3.91 -24.88 -40.90
CA LEU A 578 -3.56 -23.60 -41.51
C LEU A 578 -2.06 -23.38 -41.65
N LEU A 579 -1.22 -24.15 -40.93
CA LEU A 579 0.24 -23.93 -40.91
C LEU A 579 0.91 -24.03 -42.27
N ARG A 580 0.33 -24.79 -43.20
CA ARG A 580 0.87 -24.98 -44.56
C ARG A 580 0.03 -24.28 -45.62
N THR A 581 -0.66 -23.22 -45.23
CA THR A 581 -1.54 -22.47 -46.15
C THR A 581 -1.00 -21.05 -46.34
N PRO A 582 -1.35 -20.40 -47.47
CA PRO A 582 -0.98 -18.99 -47.70
C PRO A 582 -1.47 -18.05 -46.58
N LEU A 583 -2.55 -18.38 -45.89
CA LEU A 583 -3.07 -17.60 -44.78
C LEU A 583 -2.03 -17.44 -43.67
N PHE A 584 -1.36 -18.54 -43.30
CA PHE A 584 -0.32 -18.53 -42.27
C PHE A 584 0.85 -17.61 -42.67
N ASP A 585 1.32 -17.75 -43.94
CA ASP A 585 2.40 -16.90 -44.46
C ASP A 585 2.02 -15.43 -44.41
N GLN A 586 0.78 -15.07 -44.76
CA GLN A 586 0.29 -13.70 -44.73
C GLN A 586 0.24 -13.13 -43.30
N ILE A 587 -0.15 -13.96 -42.33
CA ILE A 587 -0.16 -13.54 -40.91
C ILE A 587 1.28 -13.20 -40.46
N ILE A 588 2.24 -14.09 -40.75
CA ILE A 588 3.64 -13.91 -40.37
C ILE A 588 4.25 -12.67 -41.06
N ASP A 589 3.99 -12.50 -42.37
CA ASP A 589 4.49 -11.33 -43.09
C ASP A 589 3.90 -10.03 -42.56
N MET A 590 2.60 -9.99 -42.26
CA MET A 590 1.94 -8.83 -41.69
C MET A 590 2.55 -8.49 -40.32
N LEU A 591 2.76 -9.48 -39.42
CA LEU A 591 3.37 -9.27 -38.10
C LEU A 591 4.84 -8.76 -38.23
N ARG A 592 5.57 -9.25 -39.23
CA ARG A 592 6.94 -8.79 -39.52
C ARG A 592 6.94 -7.32 -39.98
N VAL A 593 6.03 -6.95 -40.88
CA VAL A 593 5.88 -5.56 -41.39
C VAL A 593 5.55 -4.61 -40.21
N GLU A 594 4.67 -5.04 -39.31
CA GLU A 594 4.25 -4.26 -38.14
C GLU A 594 5.30 -4.33 -37.00
N GLN A 595 6.43 -5.02 -37.22
CA GLN A 595 7.54 -5.16 -36.25
C GLN A 595 7.10 -5.84 -34.95
N VAL A 596 6.14 -6.76 -35.02
CA VAL A 596 5.67 -7.53 -33.87
C VAL A 596 6.65 -8.70 -33.62
N LYS A 597 7.19 -8.77 -32.42
CA LYS A 597 8.05 -9.88 -32.00
C LYS A 597 7.18 -11.09 -31.67
N ILE A 598 7.50 -12.23 -32.32
CA ILE A 598 6.75 -13.47 -32.16
C ILE A 598 7.48 -14.37 -31.17
N HIS A 599 6.74 -14.89 -30.17
CA HIS A 599 7.18 -15.93 -29.26
C HIS A 599 6.45 -17.23 -29.63
N ALA A 600 7.17 -18.34 -29.64
CA ALA A 600 6.59 -19.64 -30.00
C ALA A 600 6.11 -20.39 -28.77
N GLY A 601 4.85 -20.76 -28.76
CA GLY A 601 4.33 -21.74 -27.80
C GLY A 601 4.97 -23.11 -28.07
N PRO A 602 4.99 -24.03 -27.09
CA PRO A 602 5.68 -25.31 -27.22
C PRO A 602 5.23 -26.14 -28.41
N LYS A 603 3.92 -26.19 -28.68
CA LYS A 603 3.38 -26.97 -29.81
C LYS A 603 3.73 -26.32 -31.15
N PHE A 604 3.63 -24.98 -31.25
CA PHE A 604 4.05 -24.25 -32.45
C PHE A 604 5.56 -24.46 -32.71
N ALA A 605 6.40 -24.36 -31.67
CA ALA A 605 7.85 -24.55 -31.78
C ALA A 605 8.20 -25.93 -32.37
N SER A 606 7.42 -26.97 -32.07
CA SER A 606 7.65 -28.32 -32.58
C SER A 606 7.44 -28.45 -34.09
N TYR A 607 6.74 -27.53 -34.73
CA TYR A 607 6.53 -27.50 -36.19
C TYR A 607 7.61 -26.70 -36.94
N LEU A 608 8.50 -26.01 -36.22
CA LEU A 608 9.48 -25.09 -36.80
C LEU A 608 10.89 -25.72 -36.81
N THR A 609 11.59 -25.55 -37.91
CA THR A 609 13.02 -25.96 -38.03
C THR A 609 13.92 -25.00 -37.25
N PHE A 610 13.58 -23.68 -37.27
CA PHE A 610 14.28 -22.66 -36.52
C PHE A 610 13.21 -21.87 -35.72
N SER A 611 13.18 -22.13 -34.43
CA SER A 611 12.17 -21.53 -33.57
C SER A 611 12.52 -20.07 -33.25
N PRO A 612 11.52 -19.15 -33.28
CA PRO A 612 11.66 -17.87 -32.58
C PRO A 612 11.85 -18.14 -31.08
N SER A 613 12.01 -17.08 -30.29
CA SER A 613 12.17 -17.25 -28.83
C SER A 613 10.98 -18.03 -28.25
N GLU A 614 11.24 -19.09 -27.53
CA GLU A 614 10.19 -19.87 -26.86
C GLU A 614 9.64 -19.08 -25.67
N VAL A 615 8.34 -19.23 -25.42
CA VAL A 615 7.68 -18.59 -24.28
C VAL A 615 8.18 -19.20 -22.97
N LYS A 616 8.41 -18.35 -21.96
CA LYS A 616 8.66 -18.81 -20.58
C LYS A 616 7.36 -19.28 -19.94
N SER A 617 6.25 -18.69 -20.34
CA SER A 617 4.91 -19.04 -19.86
C SER A 617 3.88 -18.72 -20.95
N LEU A 618 2.92 -19.62 -21.16
CA LEU A 618 1.76 -19.38 -22.03
C LEU A 618 0.78 -18.38 -21.42
N ARG A 619 0.91 -18.10 -20.12
CA ARG A 619 0.13 -17.09 -19.41
C ARG A 619 0.97 -15.80 -19.28
N THR A 620 1.04 -15.02 -20.36
CA THR A 620 1.87 -13.80 -20.41
C THR A 620 1.10 -12.65 -21.07
N GLU A 621 1.06 -11.51 -20.38
CA GLU A 621 0.65 -10.21 -20.93
C GLU A 621 1.91 -9.46 -21.34
N TYR A 622 2.13 -9.30 -22.65
CA TYR A 622 3.33 -8.62 -23.18
C TYR A 622 3.20 -7.10 -23.08
N GLY A 623 2.01 -6.57 -23.42
CA GLY A 623 1.75 -5.13 -23.32
C GLY A 623 2.55 -4.28 -24.30
N ASP A 624 3.11 -4.90 -25.34
CA ASP A 624 3.95 -4.26 -26.35
C ASP A 624 3.73 -4.95 -27.71
N LEU A 625 4.49 -4.56 -28.72
CA LEU A 625 4.49 -5.22 -30.04
C LEU A 625 5.16 -6.60 -29.95
N GLU A 626 4.60 -7.46 -29.13
CA GLU A 626 5.02 -8.84 -28.89
C GLU A 626 3.77 -9.69 -28.72
N LEU A 627 3.78 -10.93 -29.23
CA LEU A 627 2.70 -11.89 -28.97
C LEU A 627 3.21 -13.33 -29.04
N CYS A 628 2.44 -14.23 -28.44
CA CYS A 628 2.67 -15.67 -28.55
C CYS A 628 1.82 -16.24 -29.69
N ILE A 629 2.42 -17.12 -30.51
CA ILE A 629 1.67 -17.98 -31.45
C ILE A 629 1.72 -19.40 -30.87
N GLU A 630 0.55 -20.05 -30.76
CA GLU A 630 0.45 -21.46 -30.39
C GLU A 630 -0.50 -22.18 -31.35
N VAL A 631 -0.33 -23.49 -31.47
CA VAL A 631 -1.09 -24.34 -32.39
C VAL A 631 -2.10 -25.18 -31.61
N VAL A 632 -3.31 -25.28 -32.13
CA VAL A 632 -4.37 -26.12 -31.58
C VAL A 632 -4.94 -27.04 -32.66
N ASP A 633 -5.51 -28.18 -32.25
CA ASP A 633 -6.04 -29.20 -33.20
C ASP A 633 -7.54 -29.03 -33.47
N SER A 634 -8.23 -28.24 -32.64
CA SER A 634 -9.70 -28.08 -32.72
C SER A 634 -10.17 -26.83 -31.97
N VAL A 635 -11.42 -26.45 -32.17
CA VAL A 635 -12.06 -25.38 -31.42
C VAL A 635 -12.11 -25.73 -29.93
N GLN A 636 -12.29 -27.02 -29.56
CA GLN A 636 -12.29 -27.45 -28.17
C GLN A 636 -10.91 -27.24 -27.53
N ASP A 637 -9.83 -27.58 -28.23
CA ASP A 637 -8.47 -27.35 -27.74
C ASP A 637 -8.19 -25.86 -27.53
N ALA A 638 -8.72 -25.01 -28.41
CA ALA A 638 -8.59 -23.56 -28.26
C ALA A 638 -9.33 -23.07 -26.99
N ILE A 639 -10.54 -23.57 -26.76
CA ILE A 639 -11.33 -23.26 -25.56
C ILE A 639 -10.58 -23.70 -24.29
N ASP A 640 -10.05 -24.92 -24.29
CA ASP A 640 -9.29 -25.49 -23.15
C ASP A 640 -8.03 -24.67 -22.89
N HIS A 641 -7.33 -24.23 -23.94
CA HIS A 641 -6.15 -23.36 -23.84
C HIS A 641 -6.53 -22.02 -23.19
N ILE A 642 -7.62 -21.40 -23.66
CA ILE A 642 -8.11 -20.11 -23.15
C ILE A 642 -8.47 -20.25 -21.66
N HIS A 643 -9.20 -21.31 -21.28
CA HIS A 643 -9.57 -21.54 -19.87
C HIS A 643 -8.35 -21.73 -18.97
N LYS A 644 -7.32 -22.37 -19.50
CA LYS A 644 -6.10 -22.67 -18.73
C LYS A 644 -5.15 -21.47 -18.59
N TYR A 645 -4.99 -20.70 -19.66
CA TYR A 645 -3.94 -19.68 -19.73
C TYR A 645 -4.46 -18.24 -19.82
N GLY A 646 -5.74 -18.06 -20.13
CA GLY A 646 -6.37 -16.75 -20.30
C GLY A 646 -6.62 -16.02 -18.97
N SER A 647 -7.00 -14.77 -19.09
CA SER A 647 -7.32 -13.88 -17.95
C SER A 647 -8.83 -13.68 -17.76
N SER A 648 -9.67 -14.35 -18.57
CA SER A 648 -11.13 -14.18 -18.61
C SER A 648 -11.55 -12.76 -19.01
N HIS A 649 -10.71 -12.07 -19.79
CA HIS A 649 -10.95 -10.70 -20.24
C HIS A 649 -11.73 -10.69 -21.59
N THR A 650 -11.03 -10.93 -22.70
CA THR A 650 -11.62 -10.85 -24.04
C THR A 650 -10.98 -11.91 -24.94
N ASP A 651 -11.81 -12.75 -25.55
CA ASP A 651 -11.33 -13.78 -26.47
C ASP A 651 -12.18 -13.82 -27.72
N VAL A 652 -11.55 -14.18 -28.85
CA VAL A 652 -12.14 -14.05 -30.21
C VAL A 652 -11.96 -15.34 -30.97
N ILE A 653 -12.98 -15.71 -31.76
CA ILE A 653 -12.85 -16.71 -32.81
C ILE A 653 -12.97 -16.01 -34.18
N VAL A 654 -12.11 -16.42 -35.14
CA VAL A 654 -12.22 -16.04 -36.54
C VAL A 654 -12.54 -17.30 -37.34
N THR A 655 -13.76 -17.34 -37.92
CA THR A 655 -14.25 -18.47 -38.69
C THR A 655 -15.43 -18.04 -39.58
N GLU A 656 -15.60 -18.71 -40.73
CA GLU A 656 -16.79 -18.59 -41.57
C GLU A 656 -17.87 -19.62 -41.19
N ASN A 657 -17.55 -20.58 -40.33
CA ASN A 657 -18.48 -21.61 -39.88
C ASN A 657 -19.27 -21.14 -38.65
N GLU A 658 -20.54 -20.82 -38.87
CA GLU A 658 -21.47 -20.31 -37.87
C GLU A 658 -21.61 -21.28 -36.66
N LYS A 659 -21.68 -22.58 -36.92
CA LYS A 659 -21.82 -23.60 -35.84
C LYS A 659 -20.59 -23.60 -34.93
N THR A 660 -19.40 -23.54 -35.50
CA THR A 660 -18.13 -23.46 -34.75
C THR A 660 -18.07 -22.15 -33.98
N ALA A 661 -18.49 -21.05 -34.58
CA ALA A 661 -18.54 -19.74 -33.92
C ALA A 661 -19.47 -19.77 -32.69
N GLU A 662 -20.71 -20.24 -32.87
CA GLU A 662 -21.70 -20.33 -31.77
C GLU A 662 -21.21 -21.26 -30.66
N PHE A 663 -20.58 -22.37 -31.02
CA PHE A 663 -19.99 -23.28 -30.03
C PHE A 663 -18.93 -22.54 -29.20
N PHE A 664 -18.02 -21.81 -29.85
CA PHE A 664 -16.99 -21.00 -29.15
C PHE A 664 -17.64 -19.93 -28.27
N LEU A 665 -18.60 -19.17 -28.77
CA LEU A 665 -19.28 -18.09 -28.04
C LEU A 665 -19.97 -18.61 -26.77
N GLN A 666 -20.52 -19.82 -26.79
CA GLN A 666 -21.26 -20.42 -25.67
C GLN A 666 -20.33 -21.05 -24.62
N HIS A 667 -19.15 -21.53 -25.03
CA HIS A 667 -18.29 -22.33 -24.14
C HIS A 667 -17.12 -21.58 -23.56
N VAL A 668 -16.72 -20.42 -24.12
CA VAL A 668 -15.65 -19.60 -23.54
C VAL A 668 -16.21 -18.75 -22.39
N ASP A 669 -15.57 -18.82 -21.25
CA ASP A 669 -16.00 -18.24 -19.96
C ASP A 669 -15.62 -16.76 -19.79
N SER A 670 -15.06 -16.09 -20.78
CA SER A 670 -14.51 -14.75 -20.63
C SER A 670 -15.60 -13.68 -20.58
N ALA A 671 -15.25 -12.51 -20.02
CA ALA A 671 -16.18 -11.38 -19.88
C ALA A 671 -16.70 -10.89 -21.24
N CYS A 672 -15.86 -10.96 -22.28
CA CYS A 672 -16.22 -10.62 -23.65
C CYS A 672 -15.77 -11.75 -24.57
N VAL A 673 -16.69 -12.26 -25.41
CA VAL A 673 -16.37 -13.29 -26.39
C VAL A 673 -16.92 -12.83 -27.74
N PHE A 674 -16.05 -12.81 -28.76
CA PHE A 674 -16.40 -12.22 -30.05
C PHE A 674 -16.22 -13.22 -31.19
N TRP A 675 -17.01 -13.02 -32.24
CA TRP A 675 -16.93 -13.71 -33.53
C TRP A 675 -16.59 -12.69 -34.61
N ASN A 676 -15.47 -12.90 -35.33
CA ASN A 676 -15.02 -12.07 -36.44
C ASN A 676 -14.97 -10.57 -36.13
N ALA A 677 -14.43 -10.23 -34.94
CA ALA A 677 -14.26 -8.84 -34.49
C ALA A 677 -12.95 -8.69 -33.76
N SER A 678 -12.40 -7.48 -33.74
CA SER A 678 -11.17 -7.17 -32.99
C SER A 678 -11.39 -7.22 -31.50
N THR A 679 -10.40 -7.73 -30.72
CA THR A 679 -10.41 -7.66 -29.25
C THR A 679 -10.55 -6.21 -28.77
N ARG A 680 -10.08 -5.24 -29.54
CA ARG A 680 -10.10 -3.82 -29.22
C ARG A 680 -11.50 -3.23 -29.06
N PHE A 681 -12.55 -3.94 -29.54
CA PHE A 681 -13.94 -3.52 -29.31
C PHE A 681 -14.37 -3.64 -27.84
N SER A 682 -13.66 -4.40 -27.01
CA SER A 682 -13.98 -4.58 -25.58
C SER A 682 -13.66 -3.30 -24.79
N ASP A 683 -14.53 -2.32 -24.94
CA ASP A 683 -14.37 -0.95 -24.45
C ASP A 683 -15.76 -0.34 -24.27
N GLY A 684 -16.00 0.28 -23.11
CA GLY A 684 -17.33 0.84 -22.79
C GLY A 684 -17.83 1.87 -23.80
N TYR A 685 -16.94 2.72 -24.31
CA TYR A 685 -17.29 3.72 -25.32
C TYR A 685 -17.69 3.03 -26.64
N ARG A 686 -16.88 2.06 -27.10
CA ARG A 686 -17.13 1.32 -28.34
C ARG A 686 -18.39 0.47 -28.28
N PHE A 687 -18.76 0.00 -27.07
CA PHE A 687 -20.02 -0.72 -26.85
C PHE A 687 -21.23 0.20 -26.76
N GLY A 688 -21.05 1.54 -26.81
CA GLY A 688 -22.14 2.50 -26.63
C GLY A 688 -22.64 2.60 -25.19
N LEU A 689 -21.85 2.11 -24.21
CA LEU A 689 -22.20 2.13 -22.79
C LEU A 689 -21.69 3.40 -22.08
N GLY A 690 -21.05 4.28 -22.82
CA GLY A 690 -20.48 5.52 -22.30
C GLY A 690 -19.08 5.32 -21.74
N ALA A 691 -18.66 6.23 -20.87
CA ALA A 691 -17.31 6.20 -20.30
C ALA A 691 -17.14 5.01 -19.36
N GLU A 692 -15.99 4.37 -19.48
CA GLU A 692 -15.63 3.18 -18.70
C GLU A 692 -14.74 3.56 -17.52
N VAL A 693 -15.09 3.08 -16.32
CA VAL A 693 -14.25 3.20 -15.14
C VAL A 693 -13.20 2.09 -15.11
N GLY A 694 -13.51 0.94 -15.68
CA GLY A 694 -12.62 -0.20 -15.76
C GLY A 694 -13.33 -1.47 -16.19
N ILE A 695 -12.58 -2.55 -16.28
CA ILE A 695 -13.11 -3.88 -16.64
C ILE A 695 -12.90 -4.81 -15.43
N SER A 696 -13.92 -5.57 -15.10
CA SER A 696 -13.84 -6.61 -14.08
C SER A 696 -13.92 -7.99 -14.73
N THR A 697 -13.03 -8.88 -14.34
CA THR A 697 -13.06 -10.31 -14.71
C THR A 697 -13.66 -11.17 -13.60
N SER A 698 -14.07 -10.52 -12.51
CA SER A 698 -14.74 -11.19 -11.39
C SER A 698 -16.21 -11.53 -11.76
N ARG A 699 -16.67 -12.69 -11.36
CA ARG A 699 -18.07 -13.13 -11.63
C ARG A 699 -19.09 -12.54 -10.62
N ILE A 700 -18.52 -12.15 -9.57
CA ILE A 700 -19.35 -11.43 -8.57
C ILE A 700 -19.29 -9.94 -8.86
N UNK A 701 -20.63 -9.00 -9.13
CA UNK A 701 -20.87 -7.61 -9.42
C UNK A 701 -20.97 -7.36 -10.90
N UNK A 702 -20.05 -7.32 -11.52
CA UNK A 702 -19.99 -7.13 -12.93
C UNK A 702 -18.89 -7.89 -13.61
N UNK A 703 -19.17 -8.59 -14.64
CA UNK A 703 -18.24 -9.33 -15.46
C UNK A 703 -18.04 -8.74 -16.82
N UNK A 704 -18.00 -7.52 -17.00
CA UNK A 704 -17.83 -6.80 -18.18
C UNK A 704 -17.26 -5.44 -17.96
N UNK A 705 -17.61 -4.64 -18.81
CA UNK A 705 -17.18 -3.26 -18.71
C UNK A 705 -17.99 -2.57 -17.65
N UNK A 706 -17.43 -2.08 -16.75
CA UNK A 706 -18.06 -1.38 -15.70
C UNK A 706 -18.28 0.02 -16.11
N UNK A 707 -19.29 0.16 -16.68
CA UNK A 707 -19.81 1.44 -17.07
C UNK A 707 -20.57 2.07 -15.93
N UNK A 708 -21.05 3.22 -16.08
CA UNK A 708 -21.77 4.01 -15.14
C UNK A 708 -23.05 3.31 -14.64
N UNK A 709 -23.56 2.58 -15.37
CA UNK A 709 -24.72 1.79 -15.03
C UNK A 709 -24.43 0.65 -14.08
N UNK A 710 -23.29 0.28 -14.17
CA UNK A 710 -22.85 -0.78 -13.31
C UNK A 710 -22.43 -0.29 -11.95
N UNK A 711 -22.28 0.88 -11.79
CA UNK A 711 -21.96 1.55 -10.60
C UNK A 711 -23.22 1.92 -9.81
N UNK A 712 -24.25 1.35 -10.18
CA UNK A 712 -25.47 1.53 -9.47
C UNK A 712 -25.81 0.28 -8.68
N UNK A 713 -26.32 0.45 -7.65
CA UNK A 713 -26.92 -0.53 -6.79
C UNK A 713 -28.41 -0.41 -6.92
N THR A 714 -29.11 -1.46 -6.24
CA THR A 714 -30.58 -1.36 -6.25
C THR A 714 -31.15 -1.36 -4.81
N LYS A 715 -32.23 -0.69 -4.61
CA LYS A 715 -32.97 -0.76 -3.33
C LYS A 715 -34.43 -1.08 -3.60
N TRP A 716 -35.10 -1.60 -2.57
CA TRP A 716 -36.53 -1.91 -2.60
C TRP A 716 -37.31 -0.83 -1.86
N LEU A 717 -38.35 -0.33 -2.51
CA LEU A 717 -39.30 0.64 -1.94
C LEU A 717 -40.63 -0.08 -1.79
N LEU A 718 -41.10 -0.23 -0.55
CA LEU A 718 -42.39 -0.84 -0.25
C LEU A 718 -43.35 0.25 0.19
N ARG A 719 -44.48 0.35 -0.49
CA ARG A 719 -45.55 1.31 -0.14
C ARG A 719 -46.79 0.51 0.25
N GLY A 720 -47.26 0.71 1.47
CA GLY A 720 -48.43 0.03 1.98
C GLY A 720 -49.34 0.95 2.80
N GLN A 721 -50.46 0.41 3.24
CA GLN A 721 -51.41 1.08 4.12
C GLN A 721 -51.78 0.15 5.28
N ASP A 722 -50.91 0.20 6.32
CA ASP A 722 -51.12 -0.55 7.56
C ASP A 722 -51.10 -2.09 7.38
N HIS A 723 -50.32 -2.61 6.41
CA HIS A 723 -50.18 -4.04 6.16
C HIS A 723 -49.22 -4.66 7.17
N VAL A 724 -49.64 -5.78 7.79
CA VAL A 724 -48.80 -6.57 8.69
C VAL A 724 -48.70 -8.00 8.17
N VAL A 725 -47.56 -8.67 8.43
CA VAL A 725 -47.33 -10.04 7.92
C VAL A 725 -48.35 -11.02 8.42
N SER A 726 -48.87 -10.84 9.63
CA SER A 726 -49.91 -11.72 10.22
C SER A 726 -51.21 -11.72 9.40
N ASP A 727 -51.54 -10.63 8.67
CA ASP A 727 -52.73 -10.58 7.80
C ASP A 727 -52.66 -11.58 6.63
N PHE A 728 -51.45 -12.07 6.31
CA PHE A 728 -51.18 -13.00 5.22
C PHE A 728 -50.96 -14.42 5.73
N SER A 729 -51.17 -14.66 7.03
CA SER A 729 -51.08 -16.00 7.62
C SER A 729 -52.24 -16.88 7.18
N GLU A 730 -52.18 -18.16 7.52
CA GLU A 730 -53.21 -19.17 7.17
C GLU A 730 -54.63 -18.75 7.58
N HIS A 731 -54.72 -17.96 8.64
CA HIS A 731 -56.01 -17.44 9.15
C HIS A 731 -56.19 -15.95 8.95
N GLY A 732 -55.29 -15.31 8.16
CA GLY A 732 -55.29 -13.87 7.88
C GLY A 732 -56.36 -13.46 6.86
N SER A 733 -56.64 -12.17 6.82
CA SER A 733 -57.67 -11.57 5.96
C SER A 733 -57.20 -11.28 4.52
N LEU A 734 -55.90 -11.31 4.28
CA LEU A 734 -55.29 -10.94 2.99
C LEU A 734 -54.59 -12.10 2.31
N LYS A 735 -54.42 -12.00 1.00
CA LYS A 735 -53.66 -12.96 0.19
C LYS A 735 -52.59 -12.27 -0.62
N TYR A 736 -51.45 -12.94 -0.80
CA TYR A 736 -50.42 -12.49 -1.72
C TYR A 736 -50.89 -12.60 -3.16
N LEU A 737 -50.71 -11.55 -3.95
CA LEU A 737 -51.04 -11.51 -5.36
C LEU A 737 -49.82 -11.75 -6.24
N HIS A 738 -48.70 -11.10 -5.90
CA HIS A 738 -47.43 -11.17 -6.62
C HIS A 738 -47.56 -10.86 -8.12
N GLU A 739 -48.37 -9.85 -8.45
CA GLU A 739 -48.63 -9.40 -9.81
C GLU A 739 -47.52 -8.44 -10.29
N ASN A 740 -46.94 -8.74 -11.45
CA ASN A 740 -46.00 -7.79 -12.09
C ASN A 740 -46.78 -6.61 -12.66
N LEU A 741 -46.36 -5.41 -12.29
CA LEU A 741 -46.98 -4.17 -12.79
C LEU A 741 -46.11 -3.56 -13.89
N PRO A 742 -46.72 -2.82 -14.83
CA PRO A 742 -45.95 -2.15 -15.87
C PRO A 742 -45.00 -1.10 -15.25
N ILE A 743 -43.80 -1.01 -15.79
CA ILE A 743 -42.80 -0.01 -15.39
C ILE A 743 -43.24 1.33 -16.01
N PRO A 744 -43.32 2.41 -15.21
CA PRO A 744 -43.67 3.72 -15.76
C PRO A 744 -42.61 4.14 -16.81
N GLN A 745 -43.07 4.49 -18.02
CA GLN A 745 -42.19 5.12 -18.99
C GLN A 745 -41.91 6.55 -18.52
N ARG A 746 -40.66 6.91 -18.35
CA ARG A 746 -40.29 8.31 -18.14
C ARG A 746 -40.65 9.07 -19.42
N ASN A 747 -41.50 10.05 -19.30
CA ASN A 747 -41.77 10.96 -20.40
C ASN A 747 -40.48 11.71 -20.73
N THR A 748 -39.86 11.36 -21.85
CA THR A 748 -38.81 12.18 -22.46
C THR A 748 -39.49 13.39 -23.11
N ASN A 749 -39.74 14.43 -22.34
CA ASN A 749 -40.11 15.72 -22.93
C ASN A 749 -38.83 16.50 -23.22
#